data_82956d5ef9137237cd2e286105e0eb77
#
_entry.id   82956d5ef9137237cd2e286105e0eb77
#
_cell.length_a   1.000
_cell.length_b   1.000
_cell.length_c   1.000
_cell.angle_alpha   90.00
_cell.angle_beta   90.00
_cell.angle_gamma   90.00
#
_symmetry.space_group_name_H-M   'P 1'
#
loop_
_entity.id
_entity.type
_entity.pdbx_description
1 polymer ?
#
loop_
_entity_poly.entity_id
_entity_poly.type
_entity_poly.pdbx_seq_one_letter_code
_entity_poly.pdbx_strand_id
1 'polypeptide(L)'
;MKLPFLVRSTLLPFLLLLTVSLSTAQNQNTGQIAGIVKDDENRQGIPFVNMVIRGTQLGAASDEDGRFVIRNIPPGEYTLAASAVGFKTAEVSIRIEPGTSLTQDFHLVHSMVELNEVLVYGASLRRERITEAPASISIVEAGDIARNAGRGQLPKLLEAEPGVDMVQSGLFDFNINTRGFNSSLNRRLLVLLDGRDLATAFLGATEWNGLSIPLEELGRIELVRGPGSALYGANAYNGVMNITSIPPRASQGTKVIVGAGELSMFRGDVHHAGMSGPWSYKINLGAISGKTFSKVRTGRNFEYGGLHPLLNDELKDLNTDPVQNVYASARLDYDYADGSVATIEGGMAQVKNEVIVTGIGRVQVQNARRPWARLAYTGHGFSFVGWTSARVNVEPEVSLSTGLDLYQDALISQAEAQYSFDGLDKQLLAVVGVSHRIVDLGTKGTLMQYTRHDNMSGIFAQIEYKVTDDLKALFAARWDRSTLHSSQFSPKAAIVYSFLSGHSLRATFNRAFQSPNYSELYLHVKHPLRALAYYGNMVESPTGLTGFVGGVQPGPNKDMQVEKIVGYELGYKGVFSNALFLTVDVYYNELTDFVTDLAVGVNPRFPASGIYTNDPLSPRTIWSYVNAGHVREAGVEMGANYYFSEEWLFRANFSSYLFEVLEQNVNDVLIPNSPEYRIGGGVTYDYGMGEAGVGIKYVPTFEWAAGIFRGTIPAYTILDLSCTYNATENLMLSLNISNALDREHYQIFGGSILGRRSVLTAAYSF
;
A
#
# COMPACT_ATOMS: atom_id res chain seq x y z
N MET A 1 -27.71 -24.31 11.34
CA MET A 1 -26.38 -23.78 11.07
C MET A 1 -26.30 -22.42 11.75
N LYS A 2 -25.75 -22.39 12.98
CA LYS A 2 -25.74 -21.18 13.83
C LYS A 2 -24.57 -20.31 13.39
N LEU A 3 -24.84 -19.11 12.85
CA LEU A 3 -23.83 -18.06 12.70
C LEU A 3 -23.22 -17.74 14.07
N PRO A 4 -21.92 -17.60 14.19
CA PRO A 4 -21.31 -17.21 15.46
C PRO A 4 -21.77 -15.81 15.87
N PHE A 5 -21.86 -15.61 17.17
CA PHE A 5 -22.47 -14.51 17.92
C PHE A 5 -21.90 -13.10 17.66
N LEU A 6 -20.91 -12.96 16.79
CA LEU A 6 -20.11 -11.75 16.54
C LEU A 6 -20.79 -10.67 15.67
N VAL A 7 -21.88 -10.97 14.99
CA VAL A 7 -22.52 -10.00 14.07
C VAL A 7 -23.63 -9.16 14.74
N ARG A 8 -24.04 -9.47 15.95
CA ARG A 8 -25.23 -8.83 16.55
C ARG A 8 -24.99 -7.55 17.37
N SER A 9 -23.78 -7.21 17.77
CA SER A 9 -23.56 -6.09 18.69
C SER A 9 -22.96 -4.81 18.07
N THR A 10 -22.48 -4.84 16.83
CA THR A 10 -21.77 -3.69 16.24
C THR A 10 -22.56 -2.91 15.18
N LEU A 11 -23.73 -3.39 14.73
CA LEU A 11 -24.56 -2.68 13.75
C LEU A 11 -25.54 -1.67 14.38
N LEU A 12 -25.83 -1.75 15.67
CA LEU A 12 -26.83 -0.89 16.30
C LEU A 12 -26.40 0.56 16.58
N PRO A 13 -25.15 0.90 16.89
CA PRO A 13 -24.77 2.30 17.08
C PRO A 13 -24.61 3.11 15.79
N PHE A 14 -24.47 2.44 14.62
CA PHE A 14 -24.30 3.13 13.34
C PHE A 14 -25.62 3.63 12.72
N LEU A 15 -26.76 3.04 13.09
CA LEU A 15 -28.06 3.45 12.55
C LEU A 15 -28.68 4.65 13.27
N LEU A 16 -28.18 5.05 14.43
CA LEU A 16 -28.78 6.13 15.24
C LEU A 16 -28.22 7.53 14.94
N LEU A 17 -27.22 7.67 14.07
CA LEU A 17 -26.65 8.96 13.69
C LEU A 17 -27.22 9.54 12.38
N LEU A 18 -28.17 8.88 11.75
CA LEU A 18 -28.77 9.30 10.46
C LEU A 18 -30.02 10.18 10.60
N THR A 19 -30.37 10.64 11.80
CA THR A 19 -31.41 11.68 11.94
C THR A 19 -30.75 13.06 12.03
N VAL A 20 -29.99 13.46 11.05
CA VAL A 20 -29.65 14.86 10.83
C VAL A 20 -30.74 15.48 9.99
N SER A 21 -31.36 16.46 10.54
CA SER A 21 -32.42 17.29 10.01
C SER A 21 -32.22 17.63 8.54
N LEU A 22 -33.21 17.30 7.71
CA LEU A 22 -33.40 17.89 6.39
C LEU A 22 -33.69 19.40 6.57
N SER A 23 -32.60 20.17 6.65
CA SER A 23 -32.68 21.59 6.39
C SER A 23 -32.84 21.76 4.89
N THR A 24 -33.99 22.25 4.47
CA THR A 24 -34.27 22.65 3.09
C THR A 24 -33.20 23.63 2.63
N ALA A 25 -32.21 23.18 1.86
CA ALA A 25 -31.25 24.02 1.19
C ALA A 25 -32.04 24.90 0.18
N GLN A 26 -31.96 26.19 0.35
CA GLN A 26 -32.40 27.18 -0.63
C GLN A 26 -31.73 26.87 -1.98
N ASN A 27 -32.55 26.74 -3.04
CA ASN A 27 -32.15 26.67 -4.42
C ASN A 27 -31.24 27.87 -4.77
N GLN A 28 -29.94 27.71 -4.65
CA GLN A 28 -29.00 28.58 -5.36
C GLN A 28 -29.05 28.11 -6.81
N ASN A 29 -29.44 29.01 -7.71
CA ASN A 29 -29.40 28.81 -9.17
C ASN A 29 -27.94 28.64 -9.61
N THR A 30 -27.36 27.46 -9.42
CA THR A 30 -26.01 27.13 -9.87
C THR A 30 -26.03 26.74 -11.36
N GLY A 31 -24.95 27.02 -12.07
CA GLY A 31 -24.76 26.56 -13.44
C GLY A 31 -23.95 25.26 -13.50
N GLN A 32 -23.82 24.73 -14.70
CA GLN A 32 -22.94 23.60 -15.00
C GLN A 32 -22.12 23.84 -16.27
N ILE A 33 -20.97 23.18 -16.39
CA ILE A 33 -20.16 23.17 -17.60
C ILE A 33 -20.04 21.72 -18.04
N ALA A 34 -20.28 21.50 -19.33
CA ALA A 34 -20.03 20.22 -19.99
C ALA A 34 -19.18 20.45 -21.24
N GLY A 35 -18.44 19.45 -21.66
CA GLY A 35 -17.67 19.55 -22.91
C GLY A 35 -16.87 18.27 -23.16
N ILE A 36 -16.06 18.31 -24.19
CA ILE A 36 -15.16 17.23 -24.58
C ILE A 36 -13.74 17.80 -24.62
N VAL A 37 -12.81 17.10 -24.06
CA VAL A 37 -11.38 17.36 -24.17
C VAL A 37 -10.83 16.42 -25.25
N LYS A 38 -10.27 16.99 -26.32
CA LYS A 38 -9.69 16.23 -27.41
C LYS A 38 -8.23 16.59 -27.58
N ASP A 39 -7.48 15.63 -28.04
CA ASP A 39 -6.14 15.82 -28.57
C ASP A 39 -6.21 16.66 -29.86
N ASP A 40 -5.38 17.70 -29.95
CA ASP A 40 -5.39 18.61 -31.10
C ASP A 40 -4.85 17.98 -32.38
N GLU A 41 -3.98 16.96 -32.28
CA GLU A 41 -3.38 16.28 -33.43
C GLU A 41 -4.26 15.18 -33.99
N ASN A 42 -4.69 14.22 -33.17
CA ASN A 42 -5.45 13.05 -33.63
C ASN A 42 -6.96 13.17 -33.46
N ARG A 43 -7.44 14.25 -32.81
CA ARG A 43 -8.88 14.56 -32.57
C ARG A 43 -9.62 13.52 -31.71
N GLN A 44 -8.89 12.60 -31.05
CA GLN A 44 -9.46 11.63 -30.11
C GLN A 44 -9.76 12.29 -28.76
N GLY A 45 -10.74 11.76 -28.03
CA GLY A 45 -11.01 12.18 -26.67
C GLY A 45 -9.85 11.81 -25.76
N ILE A 46 -9.43 12.72 -24.88
CA ILE A 46 -8.37 12.46 -23.91
C ILE A 46 -9.03 12.03 -22.60
N PRO A 47 -8.82 10.80 -22.14
CA PRO A 47 -9.38 10.33 -20.89
C PRO A 47 -8.65 10.94 -19.67
N PHE A 48 -9.37 11.03 -18.57
CA PHE A 48 -8.84 11.42 -17.25
C PHE A 48 -8.17 12.79 -17.19
N VAL A 49 -8.53 13.70 -18.12
CA VAL A 49 -8.10 15.10 -18.04
C VAL A 49 -8.66 15.74 -16.78
N ASN A 50 -7.80 16.32 -15.99
CA ASN A 50 -8.19 17.03 -14.78
C ASN A 50 -8.76 18.41 -15.14
N MET A 51 -10.07 18.55 -15.01
CA MET A 51 -10.81 19.79 -15.27
C MET A 51 -11.02 20.52 -13.95
N VAL A 52 -10.43 21.69 -13.76
CA VAL A 52 -10.48 22.45 -12.51
C VAL A 52 -10.91 23.88 -12.74
N ILE A 53 -11.84 24.36 -11.93
CA ILE A 53 -12.16 25.79 -11.84
C ILE A 53 -11.16 26.43 -10.89
N ARG A 54 -10.26 27.25 -11.42
CA ARG A 54 -9.19 27.92 -10.64
C ARG A 54 -9.75 28.70 -9.46
N GLY A 55 -9.08 28.60 -8.32
CA GLY A 55 -9.48 29.28 -7.09
C GLY A 55 -10.67 28.65 -6.35
N THR A 56 -11.15 27.48 -6.83
CA THR A 56 -12.25 26.72 -6.19
C THR A 56 -11.83 25.26 -5.99
N GLN A 57 -12.67 24.50 -5.29
CA GLN A 57 -12.52 23.04 -5.18
C GLN A 57 -13.36 22.30 -6.24
N LEU A 58 -13.99 23.02 -7.17
CA LEU A 58 -14.86 22.45 -8.19
C LEU A 58 -14.02 21.94 -9.38
N GLY A 59 -14.25 20.71 -9.77
CA GLY A 59 -13.58 20.08 -10.89
C GLY A 59 -14.21 18.74 -11.24
N ALA A 60 -13.77 18.15 -12.34
CA ALA A 60 -14.13 16.82 -12.79
C ALA A 60 -12.94 16.21 -13.53
N ALA A 61 -12.88 14.87 -13.65
CA ALA A 61 -12.05 14.21 -14.63
C ALA A 61 -12.88 13.96 -15.90
N SER A 62 -12.25 14.00 -17.08
CA SER A 62 -12.90 13.53 -18.30
C SER A 62 -13.05 12.00 -18.27
N ASP A 63 -14.09 11.50 -18.93
CA ASP A 63 -14.32 10.07 -19.15
C ASP A 63 -13.39 9.50 -20.25
N GLU A 64 -13.57 8.23 -20.60
CA GLU A 64 -12.76 7.55 -21.62
C GLU A 64 -12.88 8.17 -23.02
N ASP A 65 -14.00 8.84 -23.32
CA ASP A 65 -14.24 9.60 -24.55
C ASP A 65 -13.80 11.07 -24.47
N GLY A 66 -13.15 11.47 -23.38
CA GLY A 66 -12.77 12.85 -23.13
C GLY A 66 -13.89 13.77 -22.67
N ARG A 67 -15.12 13.27 -22.41
CA ARG A 67 -16.24 14.09 -21.97
C ARG A 67 -16.12 14.41 -20.49
N PHE A 68 -16.46 15.64 -20.09
CA PHE A 68 -16.51 16.05 -18.71
C PHE A 68 -17.77 16.84 -18.37
N VAL A 69 -18.16 16.82 -17.10
CA VAL A 69 -19.26 17.66 -16.58
C VAL A 69 -18.87 18.15 -15.20
N ILE A 70 -18.78 19.48 -15.03
CA ILE A 70 -18.64 20.14 -13.71
C ILE A 70 -19.98 20.75 -13.39
N ARG A 71 -20.57 20.36 -12.24
CA ARG A 71 -21.90 20.82 -11.82
C ARG A 71 -21.79 21.71 -10.60
N ASN A 72 -22.92 22.38 -10.30
CA ASN A 72 -23.09 23.15 -9.08
C ASN A 72 -22.11 24.32 -8.96
N ILE A 73 -21.81 24.96 -10.08
CA ILE A 73 -20.90 26.10 -10.12
C ILE A 73 -21.71 27.35 -9.75
N PRO A 74 -21.35 28.09 -8.68
CA PRO A 74 -22.00 29.35 -8.37
C PRO A 74 -21.88 30.33 -9.54
N PRO A 75 -22.86 31.25 -9.74
CA PRO A 75 -22.72 32.28 -10.75
C PRO A 75 -21.50 33.16 -10.50
N GLY A 76 -20.73 33.44 -11.55
CA GLY A 76 -19.50 34.21 -11.44
C GLY A 76 -18.61 34.10 -12.66
N GLU A 77 -17.50 34.82 -12.65
CA GLU A 77 -16.44 34.70 -13.62
C GLU A 77 -15.33 33.79 -13.08
N TYR A 78 -14.91 32.84 -13.89
CA TYR A 78 -13.94 31.82 -13.49
C TYR A 78 -12.94 31.55 -14.62
N THR A 79 -11.83 30.95 -14.28
CA THR A 79 -10.92 30.31 -15.24
C THR A 79 -11.08 28.80 -15.11
N LEU A 80 -11.51 28.16 -16.21
CA LEU A 80 -11.54 26.69 -16.31
C LEU A 80 -10.23 26.22 -16.92
N ALA A 81 -9.51 25.35 -16.20
CA ALA A 81 -8.26 24.74 -16.63
C ALA A 81 -8.47 23.26 -16.95
N ALA A 82 -7.95 22.81 -18.08
CA ALA A 82 -7.86 21.41 -18.49
C ALA A 82 -6.40 20.98 -18.48
N SER A 83 -6.03 20.01 -17.66
CA SER A 83 -4.67 19.50 -17.55
C SER A 83 -4.62 17.98 -17.61
N ALA A 84 -3.69 17.45 -18.39
CA ALA A 84 -3.42 16.03 -18.51
C ALA A 84 -1.90 15.80 -18.66
N VAL A 85 -1.41 14.65 -18.20
CA VAL A 85 0.00 14.28 -18.39
C VAL A 85 0.26 14.12 -19.88
N GLY A 86 1.32 14.77 -20.38
CA GLY A 86 1.67 14.77 -21.81
C GLY A 86 1.01 15.87 -22.63
N PHE A 87 0.19 16.74 -22.03
CA PHE A 87 -0.49 17.82 -22.71
C PHE A 87 -0.22 19.17 -22.04
N LYS A 88 -0.16 20.22 -22.86
CA LYS A 88 -0.11 21.59 -22.36
C LYS A 88 -1.44 21.95 -21.70
N THR A 89 -1.39 22.45 -20.47
CA THR A 89 -2.58 22.95 -19.80
C THR A 89 -3.24 24.04 -20.61
N ALA A 90 -4.51 23.85 -20.90
CA ALA A 90 -5.34 24.85 -21.56
C ALA A 90 -6.24 25.54 -20.54
N GLU A 91 -6.28 26.87 -20.59
CA GLU A 91 -7.13 27.67 -19.70
C GLU A 91 -8.07 28.55 -20.53
N VAL A 92 -9.32 28.65 -20.09
CA VAL A 92 -10.31 29.51 -20.70
C VAL A 92 -11.08 30.28 -19.62
N SER A 93 -11.27 31.57 -19.83
CA SER A 93 -12.14 32.38 -18.98
C SER A 93 -13.60 32.11 -19.34
N ILE A 94 -14.40 31.80 -18.34
CA ILE A 94 -15.81 31.44 -18.47
C ILE A 94 -16.65 32.30 -17.54
N ARG A 95 -17.89 32.55 -17.94
CA ARG A 95 -18.91 33.22 -17.11
C ARG A 95 -20.09 32.28 -16.90
N ILE A 96 -20.39 31.99 -15.66
CA ILE A 96 -21.52 31.14 -15.25
C ILE A 96 -22.68 32.04 -14.85
N GLU A 97 -23.82 31.89 -15.53
CA GLU A 97 -25.06 32.52 -15.14
C GLU A 97 -25.97 31.55 -14.40
N PRO A 98 -26.89 32.06 -13.54
CA PRO A 98 -27.78 31.21 -12.77
C PRO A 98 -28.59 30.24 -13.64
N GLY A 99 -28.53 28.94 -13.34
CA GLY A 99 -29.32 27.90 -14.02
C GLY A 99 -28.88 27.57 -15.45
N THR A 100 -27.73 28.09 -15.93
CA THR A 100 -27.23 27.81 -17.28
C THR A 100 -26.35 26.58 -17.37
N SER A 101 -26.40 25.93 -18.53
CA SER A 101 -25.44 24.88 -18.93
C SER A 101 -24.53 25.47 -20.01
N LEU A 102 -23.25 25.67 -19.66
CA LEU A 102 -22.22 26.11 -20.60
C LEU A 102 -21.58 24.90 -21.26
N THR A 103 -21.44 24.91 -22.58
CA THR A 103 -20.63 23.91 -23.29
C THR A 103 -19.28 24.54 -23.65
N GLN A 104 -18.20 23.88 -23.20
CA GLN A 104 -16.83 24.33 -23.46
C GLN A 104 -15.96 23.12 -23.80
N ASP A 105 -15.57 23.02 -25.05
CA ASP A 105 -14.64 22.01 -25.53
C ASP A 105 -13.19 22.50 -25.40
N PHE A 106 -12.27 21.56 -25.21
CA PHE A 106 -10.83 21.79 -25.16
C PHE A 106 -10.15 20.97 -26.27
N HIS A 107 -9.15 21.57 -26.87
CA HIS A 107 -8.17 20.89 -27.69
C HIS A 107 -6.83 21.04 -27.01
N LEU A 108 -6.31 19.94 -26.43
CA LEU A 108 -5.03 19.97 -25.80
C LEU A 108 -3.94 19.66 -26.81
N VAL A 109 -2.94 20.51 -26.83
CA VAL A 109 -1.75 20.33 -27.64
C VAL A 109 -0.78 19.49 -26.84
N HIS A 110 -0.17 18.48 -27.44
CA HIS A 110 0.91 17.73 -26.83
C HIS A 110 2.00 18.67 -26.35
N SER A 111 2.40 18.53 -25.13
CA SER A 111 3.53 19.24 -24.55
C SER A 111 4.43 18.24 -23.84
N MET A 112 5.72 18.40 -24.01
CA MET A 112 6.67 17.75 -23.14
C MET A 112 6.35 18.20 -21.69
N VAL A 113 5.63 17.36 -21.02
CA VAL A 113 5.17 17.30 -19.63
C VAL A 113 5.19 18.60 -18.82
N GLU A 114 4.04 19.20 -18.56
CA GLU A 114 3.87 20.11 -17.42
C GLU A 114 3.84 19.30 -16.10
N LEU A 115 4.98 18.75 -15.71
CA LEU A 115 5.18 18.05 -14.43
C LEU A 115 4.89 18.92 -13.21
N ASN A 116 4.80 20.22 -13.38
CA ASN A 116 4.48 21.18 -12.31
C ASN A 116 3.03 21.08 -11.82
N GLU A 117 2.14 20.41 -12.55
CA GLU A 117 0.72 20.32 -12.19
C GLU A 117 0.29 18.94 -11.69
N VAL A 118 1.20 17.97 -11.57
CA VAL A 118 0.87 16.70 -10.94
C VAL A 118 0.55 16.95 -9.48
N LEU A 119 -0.74 16.75 -9.13
CA LEU A 119 -1.23 16.96 -7.78
C LEU A 119 -1.10 15.68 -6.96
N VAL A 120 -0.68 15.79 -5.72
CA VAL A 120 -0.56 14.70 -4.76
C VAL A 120 -1.42 14.95 -3.52
N TYR A 121 -1.82 13.89 -2.85
CA TYR A 121 -2.65 13.97 -1.64
C TYR A 121 -1.95 13.36 -0.42
N GLY A 122 -1.21 12.27 -0.62
CA GLY A 122 -0.66 11.46 0.47
C GLY A 122 0.38 12.15 1.36
N ALA A 123 1.00 13.22 0.90
CA ALA A 123 2.05 13.89 1.67
C ALA A 123 1.52 14.83 2.78
N SER A 124 0.34 15.42 2.58
CA SER A 124 -0.20 16.46 3.45
C SER A 124 -1.71 16.36 3.69
N LEU A 125 -2.37 15.28 3.26
CA LEU A 125 -3.82 15.05 3.31
C LEU A 125 -4.61 16.13 2.55
N ARG A 126 -4.01 16.74 1.55
CA ARG A 126 -4.64 17.69 0.63
C ARG A 126 -4.00 17.60 -0.75
N ARG A 127 -4.69 18.15 -1.75
CA ARG A 127 -4.13 18.26 -3.11
C ARG A 127 -3.07 19.37 -3.15
N GLU A 128 -1.87 19.02 -3.53
CA GLU A 128 -0.76 19.96 -3.72
C GLU A 128 0.12 19.51 -4.91
N ARG A 129 0.91 20.41 -5.46
CA ARG A 129 1.85 20.07 -6.53
C ARG A 129 2.90 19.09 -6.03
N ILE A 130 3.28 18.11 -6.84
CA ILE A 130 4.32 17.14 -6.47
C ILE A 130 5.65 17.83 -6.11
N THR A 131 5.99 18.93 -6.80
CA THR A 131 7.18 19.72 -6.53
C THR A 131 7.14 20.43 -5.17
N GLU A 132 5.96 20.73 -4.65
CA GLU A 132 5.76 21.44 -3.37
C GLU A 132 5.45 20.48 -2.20
N ALA A 133 5.38 19.18 -2.46
CA ALA A 133 5.02 18.19 -1.45
C ALA A 133 6.08 18.10 -0.34
N PRO A 134 5.68 18.15 0.96
CA PRO A 134 6.58 18.10 2.12
C PRO A 134 7.03 16.68 2.45
N ALA A 135 7.20 15.82 1.44
CA ALA A 135 7.68 14.45 1.56
C ALA A 135 8.28 13.96 0.23
N SER A 136 9.11 12.92 0.30
CA SER A 136 9.49 12.12 -0.86
C SER A 136 8.27 11.33 -1.33
N ILE A 137 7.84 11.51 -2.58
CA ILE A 137 6.63 10.88 -3.11
C ILE A 137 6.85 10.42 -4.55
N SER A 138 6.41 9.20 -4.83
CA SER A 138 6.29 8.63 -6.17
C SER A 138 4.83 8.42 -6.51
N ILE A 139 4.49 8.52 -7.80
CA ILE A 139 3.12 8.36 -8.31
C ILE A 139 3.14 7.38 -9.47
N VAL A 140 2.23 6.40 -9.41
CA VAL A 140 1.87 5.56 -10.56
C VAL A 140 0.47 5.98 -11.00
N GLU A 141 0.37 6.55 -12.18
CA GLU A 141 -0.89 7.06 -12.73
C GLU A 141 -1.73 5.95 -13.36
N ALA A 142 -3.03 6.22 -13.56
CA ALA A 142 -3.99 5.25 -14.11
C ALA A 142 -3.54 4.62 -15.43
N GLY A 143 -2.93 5.39 -16.32
CA GLY A 143 -2.38 4.88 -17.58
C GLY A 143 -1.27 3.85 -17.39
N ASP A 144 -0.28 4.13 -16.53
CA ASP A 144 0.79 3.18 -16.18
C ASP A 144 0.23 1.93 -15.50
N ILE A 145 -0.79 2.09 -14.64
CA ILE A 145 -1.49 0.98 -13.99
C ILE A 145 -2.16 0.11 -15.04
N ALA A 146 -2.98 0.67 -15.91
CA ALA A 146 -3.74 -0.08 -16.91
C ALA A 146 -2.84 -0.88 -17.86
N ARG A 147 -1.71 -0.30 -18.32
CA ARG A 147 -0.73 -0.98 -19.16
C ARG A 147 -0.10 -2.22 -18.52
N ASN A 148 0.12 -2.19 -17.22
CA ASN A 148 0.80 -3.25 -16.47
C ASN A 148 -0.15 -4.13 -15.65
N ALA A 149 -1.44 -3.78 -15.58
CA ALA A 149 -2.45 -4.47 -14.78
C ALA A 149 -2.68 -5.92 -15.22
N GLY A 150 -2.42 -6.25 -16.48
CA GLY A 150 -2.52 -7.61 -17.01
C GLY A 150 -1.74 -8.66 -16.22
N ARG A 151 -0.67 -8.25 -15.54
CA ARG A 151 0.09 -9.13 -14.62
C ARG A 151 -0.73 -9.61 -13.43
N GLY A 152 -1.79 -8.90 -13.02
CA GLY A 152 -2.59 -9.21 -11.83
C GLY A 152 -1.82 -9.05 -10.51
N GLN A 153 -0.71 -8.32 -10.48
CA GLN A 153 0.22 -8.20 -9.35
C GLN A 153 0.45 -6.72 -9.02
N LEU A 154 -0.32 -6.16 -8.08
CA LEU A 154 -0.24 -4.75 -7.70
C LEU A 154 1.18 -4.30 -7.30
N PRO A 155 1.94 -5.06 -6.46
CA PRO A 155 3.28 -4.63 -6.07
C PRO A 155 4.23 -4.39 -7.24
N LYS A 156 4.09 -5.14 -8.33
CA LYS A 156 4.92 -5.00 -9.53
C LYS A 156 4.78 -3.63 -10.22
N LEU A 157 3.71 -2.90 -9.97
CA LEU A 157 3.51 -1.54 -10.48
C LEU A 157 4.49 -0.53 -9.87
N LEU A 158 5.06 -0.84 -8.70
CA LEU A 158 5.98 0.03 -7.96
C LEU A 158 7.45 -0.41 -8.04
N GLU A 159 7.75 -1.51 -8.73
CA GLU A 159 9.10 -2.10 -8.74
C GLU A 159 10.17 -1.17 -9.30
N ALA A 160 9.78 -0.25 -10.19
CA ALA A 160 10.68 0.72 -10.82
C ALA A 160 10.78 2.06 -10.06
N GLU A 161 10.08 2.22 -8.92
CA GLU A 161 10.11 3.47 -8.17
C GLU A 161 11.37 3.60 -7.32
N PRO A 162 11.95 4.82 -7.19
CA PRO A 162 13.10 5.05 -6.33
C PRO A 162 12.83 4.64 -4.88
N GLY A 163 13.83 4.06 -4.20
CA GLY A 163 13.73 3.69 -2.79
C GLY A 163 12.80 2.53 -2.46
N VAL A 164 12.17 1.91 -3.46
CA VAL A 164 11.30 0.75 -3.27
C VAL A 164 12.13 -0.53 -3.15
N ASP A 165 11.93 -1.22 -2.05
CA ASP A 165 12.46 -2.55 -1.79
C ASP A 165 11.33 -3.57 -1.90
N MET A 166 11.23 -4.23 -3.04
CA MET A 166 10.23 -5.25 -3.28
C MET A 166 10.91 -6.60 -3.49
N VAL A 167 10.47 -7.61 -2.75
CA VAL A 167 10.86 -9.01 -2.92
C VAL A 167 9.62 -9.87 -3.10
N GLN A 168 9.69 -10.78 -4.06
CA GLN A 168 8.63 -11.72 -4.39
C GLN A 168 8.97 -13.11 -3.84
N SER A 169 8.05 -13.70 -3.09
CA SER A 169 8.20 -15.02 -2.46
C SER A 169 7.34 -16.10 -3.08
N GLY A 170 6.27 -15.72 -3.78
CA GLY A 170 5.32 -16.62 -4.43
C GLY A 170 4.69 -16.01 -5.68
N LEU A 171 3.61 -16.60 -6.17
CA LEU A 171 2.90 -16.05 -7.33
C LEU A 171 2.27 -14.69 -7.01
N PHE A 172 1.63 -14.55 -5.84
CA PHE A 172 1.00 -13.33 -5.37
C PHE A 172 1.50 -12.87 -4.00
N ASP A 173 2.49 -13.53 -3.42
CA ASP A 173 3.10 -13.16 -2.16
C ASP A 173 4.31 -12.26 -2.39
N PHE A 174 4.27 -11.05 -1.81
CA PHE A 174 5.26 -10.00 -1.97
C PHE A 174 5.50 -9.29 -0.64
N ASN A 175 6.75 -8.98 -0.36
CA ASN A 175 7.11 -7.97 0.62
C ASN A 175 7.51 -6.70 -0.10
N ILE A 176 6.88 -5.58 0.24
CA ILE A 176 7.20 -4.26 -0.27
C ILE A 176 7.58 -3.36 0.91
N ASN A 177 8.68 -2.67 0.81
CA ASN A 177 9.15 -1.72 1.80
C ASN A 177 9.83 -0.53 1.11
N THR A 178 10.15 0.50 1.88
CA THR A 178 10.96 1.62 1.45
C THR A 178 12.12 1.80 2.43
N ARG A 179 13.29 2.23 1.92
CA ARG A 179 14.45 2.57 2.75
C ARG A 179 14.97 1.44 3.64
N GLY A 180 15.07 0.24 3.06
CA GLY A 180 15.64 -0.91 3.75
C GLY A 180 14.72 -1.58 4.78
N PHE A 181 15.27 -2.47 5.60
CA PHE A 181 14.60 -3.25 6.63
C PHE A 181 13.43 -4.10 6.15
N ASN A 182 13.77 -5.13 5.37
CA ASN A 182 12.83 -6.19 5.05
C ASN A 182 12.78 -7.27 6.15
N SER A 183 11.70 -8.02 6.16
CA SER A 183 11.48 -9.17 7.03
C SER A 183 10.68 -10.23 6.27
N SER A 184 10.38 -11.37 6.90
CA SER A 184 9.50 -12.38 6.29
C SER A 184 8.12 -11.82 5.96
N LEU A 185 7.64 -10.88 6.75
CA LEU A 185 6.35 -10.19 6.60
C LEU A 185 6.56 -8.69 6.78
N ASN A 186 6.29 -7.91 5.73
CA ASN A 186 6.46 -6.47 5.83
C ASN A 186 5.24 -5.81 6.48
N ARG A 187 5.47 -5.16 7.61
CA ARG A 187 4.48 -4.43 8.40
C ARG A 187 4.81 -2.94 8.59
N ARG A 188 5.95 -2.49 8.03
CA ARG A 188 6.47 -1.12 8.21
C ARG A 188 6.00 -0.13 7.16
N LEU A 189 5.29 -0.61 6.13
CA LEU A 189 4.64 0.20 5.11
C LEU A 189 3.12 0.12 5.30
N LEU A 190 2.48 1.25 5.57
CA LEU A 190 1.02 1.32 5.64
C LEU A 190 0.44 1.32 4.24
N VAL A 191 -0.43 0.37 3.92
CA VAL A 191 -1.08 0.23 2.60
C VAL A 191 -2.57 0.53 2.72
N LEU A 192 -3.01 1.58 2.06
CA LEU A 192 -4.39 2.04 2.06
C LEU A 192 -5.02 1.92 0.67
N LEU A 193 -6.23 1.38 0.58
CA LEU A 193 -7.09 1.46 -0.60
C LEU A 193 -8.34 2.24 -0.23
N ASP A 194 -8.50 3.42 -0.86
CA ASP A 194 -9.57 4.39 -0.55
C ASP A 194 -9.69 4.71 0.96
N GLY A 195 -8.54 4.77 1.66
CA GLY A 195 -8.45 5.01 3.11
C GLY A 195 -8.70 3.78 3.99
N ARG A 196 -8.96 2.59 3.43
CA ARG A 196 -9.07 1.32 4.15
C ARG A 196 -7.71 0.64 4.22
N ASP A 197 -7.24 0.33 5.42
CA ASP A 197 -6.01 -0.44 5.67
C ASP A 197 -6.18 -1.90 5.19
N LEU A 198 -5.23 -2.37 4.40
CA LEU A 198 -5.24 -3.71 3.80
C LEU A 198 -4.51 -4.76 4.64
N ALA A 199 -3.85 -4.37 5.72
CA ALA A 199 -3.11 -5.29 6.57
C ALA A 199 -4.03 -6.26 7.31
N THR A 200 -3.59 -7.51 7.45
CA THR A 200 -4.27 -8.51 8.29
C THR A 200 -3.99 -8.25 9.76
N ALA A 201 -4.93 -8.54 10.65
CA ALA A 201 -4.79 -8.26 12.07
C ALA A 201 -3.60 -9.02 12.69
N PHE A 202 -3.52 -10.33 12.49
CA PHE A 202 -2.54 -11.19 13.19
C PHE A 202 -1.10 -10.90 12.77
N LEU A 203 -0.85 -10.81 11.47
CA LEU A 203 0.51 -10.65 10.91
C LEU A 203 0.91 -9.19 10.70
N GLY A 204 -0.05 -8.27 10.64
CA GLY A 204 0.21 -6.86 10.34
C GLY A 204 0.70 -6.60 8.90
N ALA A 205 0.65 -7.59 8.03
CA ALA A 205 1.12 -7.52 6.64
C ALA A 205 -0.05 -7.56 5.65
N THR A 206 0.16 -7.01 4.45
CA THR A 206 -0.82 -7.02 3.37
C THR A 206 -0.79 -8.35 2.63
N GLU A 207 -1.94 -9.00 2.51
CA GLU A 207 -2.14 -10.18 1.65
C GLU A 207 -2.62 -9.71 0.27
N TRP A 208 -1.69 -9.60 -0.69
CA TRP A 208 -1.91 -8.96 -1.99
C TRP A 208 -2.94 -9.66 -2.87
N ASN A 209 -3.09 -10.98 -2.72
CA ASN A 209 -4.11 -11.75 -3.45
C ASN A 209 -5.54 -11.54 -2.92
N GLY A 210 -5.73 -10.74 -1.87
CA GLY A 210 -7.04 -10.48 -1.27
C GLY A 210 -7.77 -9.24 -1.79
N LEU A 211 -7.31 -8.64 -2.87
CA LEU A 211 -7.98 -7.50 -3.49
C LEU A 211 -9.28 -7.91 -4.15
N SER A 212 -10.30 -7.06 -4.04
CA SER A 212 -11.64 -7.28 -4.60
C SER A 212 -12.01 -6.26 -5.69
N ILE A 213 -11.01 -5.82 -6.43
CA ILE A 213 -11.12 -4.85 -7.52
C ILE A 213 -10.12 -5.19 -8.62
N PRO A 214 -10.47 -5.09 -9.91
CA PRO A 214 -9.50 -5.17 -11.00
C PRO A 214 -8.45 -4.08 -10.87
N LEU A 215 -7.20 -4.36 -11.23
CA LEU A 215 -6.15 -3.35 -11.15
C LEU A 215 -6.40 -2.18 -12.11
N GLU A 216 -7.06 -2.41 -13.22
CA GLU A 216 -7.48 -1.40 -14.21
C GLU A 216 -8.49 -0.38 -13.65
N GLU A 217 -9.11 -0.67 -12.50
CA GLU A 217 -10.02 0.22 -11.78
C GLU A 217 -9.31 1.05 -10.70
N LEU A 218 -7.98 0.95 -10.63
CA LEU A 218 -7.16 1.83 -9.79
C LEU A 218 -6.84 3.11 -10.56
N GLY A 219 -7.17 4.24 -9.96
CA GLY A 219 -6.93 5.56 -10.57
C GLY A 219 -5.52 6.07 -10.32
N ARG A 220 -4.94 5.72 -9.16
CA ARG A 220 -3.62 6.23 -8.76
C ARG A 220 -3.04 5.43 -7.60
N ILE A 221 -1.72 5.31 -7.59
CA ILE A 221 -0.97 4.86 -6.42
C ILE A 221 0.02 5.97 -6.04
N GLU A 222 -0.09 6.50 -4.84
CA GLU A 222 0.86 7.45 -4.27
C GLU A 222 1.70 6.73 -3.21
N LEU A 223 3.00 6.69 -3.39
CA LEU A 223 3.93 6.12 -2.42
C LEU A 223 4.70 7.24 -1.74
N VAL A 224 4.33 7.55 -0.51
CA VAL A 224 5.04 8.48 0.37
C VAL A 224 6.12 7.69 1.11
N ARG A 225 7.39 8.07 0.94
CA ARG A 225 8.53 7.41 1.58
C ARG A 225 8.98 8.13 2.84
N GLY A 226 9.47 7.34 3.79
CA GLY A 226 9.91 7.83 5.10
C GLY A 226 8.78 7.91 6.14
N PRO A 227 9.11 8.30 7.38
CA PRO A 227 8.20 8.24 8.51
C PRO A 227 6.96 9.12 8.34
N GLY A 228 5.75 8.52 8.45
CA GLY A 228 4.46 9.17 8.18
C GLY A 228 3.46 9.18 9.33
N SER A 229 3.84 8.72 10.54
CA SER A 229 2.89 8.54 11.64
C SER A 229 2.19 9.81 12.13
N ALA A 230 2.76 10.99 11.91
CA ALA A 230 2.15 12.26 12.30
C ALA A 230 0.78 12.52 11.65
N LEU A 231 0.51 11.92 10.49
CA LEU A 231 -0.76 12.03 9.78
C LEU A 231 -1.54 10.72 9.81
N TYR A 232 -0.86 9.61 9.57
CA TYR A 232 -1.48 8.30 9.33
C TYR A 232 -1.50 7.39 10.57
N GLY A 233 -0.78 7.74 11.64
CA GLY A 233 -0.71 6.96 12.87
C GLY A 233 0.25 5.77 12.79
N ALA A 234 -0.03 4.76 13.59
CA ALA A 234 0.78 3.55 13.66
C ALA A 234 0.97 2.89 12.30
N ASN A 235 2.11 2.23 12.11
CA ASN A 235 2.47 1.47 10.92
C ASN A 235 2.81 2.30 9.67
N ALA A 236 2.65 3.61 9.68
CA ALA A 236 3.26 4.51 8.72
C ALA A 236 4.73 4.78 9.10
N TYR A 237 5.50 3.69 9.28
CA TYR A 237 6.85 3.72 9.84
C TYR A 237 7.90 4.08 8.78
N ASN A 238 7.97 3.30 7.71
CA ASN A 238 8.88 3.56 6.57
C ASN A 238 8.17 4.28 5.41
N GLY A 239 6.85 4.35 5.43
CA GLY A 239 6.09 5.03 4.39
C GLY A 239 4.62 4.69 4.39
N VAL A 240 3.94 5.28 3.42
CA VAL A 240 2.50 5.06 3.16
C VAL A 240 2.29 4.85 1.66
N MET A 241 1.63 3.76 1.30
CA MET A 241 1.11 3.52 -0.03
C MET A 241 -0.39 3.84 -0.02
N ASN A 242 -0.76 4.94 -0.65
CA ASN A 242 -2.15 5.37 -0.76
C ASN A 242 -2.66 5.06 -2.17
N ILE A 243 -3.61 4.13 -2.26
CA ILE A 243 -4.19 3.65 -3.51
C ILE A 243 -5.61 4.24 -3.60
N THR A 244 -5.92 4.85 -4.72
CA THR A 244 -7.25 5.43 -4.98
C THR A 244 -7.89 4.70 -6.15
N SER A 245 -9.13 4.25 -6.00
CA SER A 245 -9.90 3.66 -7.09
C SER A 245 -10.55 4.74 -7.95
N ILE A 246 -10.79 4.43 -9.23
CA ILE A 246 -11.52 5.31 -10.15
C ILE A 246 -12.97 5.44 -9.65
N PRO A 247 -13.52 6.66 -9.45
CA PRO A 247 -14.90 6.80 -9.03
C PRO A 247 -15.88 6.35 -10.13
N PRO A 248 -17.10 5.87 -9.77
CA PRO A 248 -18.04 5.34 -10.77
C PRO A 248 -18.37 6.32 -11.90
N ARG A 249 -18.38 7.60 -11.61
CA ARG A 249 -18.67 8.68 -12.55
C ARG A 249 -17.62 8.81 -13.64
N ALA A 250 -16.37 8.41 -13.36
CA ALA A 250 -15.23 8.46 -14.27
C ALA A 250 -14.94 7.12 -14.97
N SER A 251 -15.68 6.03 -14.62
CA SER A 251 -15.49 4.69 -15.23
C SER A 251 -16.79 4.13 -15.83
N GLN A 252 -17.61 5.00 -16.42
CA GLN A 252 -18.90 4.61 -16.99
C GLN A 252 -18.73 3.62 -18.15
N GLY A 253 -19.71 2.74 -18.31
CA GLY A 253 -19.71 1.72 -19.35
C GLY A 253 -19.48 0.31 -18.76
N THR A 254 -19.26 -0.62 -19.64
CA THR A 254 -18.96 -2.02 -19.28
C THR A 254 -17.62 -2.39 -19.87
N LYS A 255 -16.75 -2.96 -19.04
CA LYS A 255 -15.43 -3.47 -19.45
C LYS A 255 -15.33 -4.95 -19.10
N VAL A 256 -14.93 -5.76 -20.06
CA VAL A 256 -14.65 -7.20 -19.87
C VAL A 256 -13.18 -7.43 -20.17
N ILE A 257 -12.48 -8.06 -19.22
CA ILE A 257 -11.06 -8.37 -19.33
C ILE A 257 -10.91 -9.88 -19.24
N VAL A 258 -10.17 -10.47 -20.18
CA VAL A 258 -9.75 -11.88 -20.13
C VAL A 258 -8.25 -11.97 -20.31
N GLY A 259 -7.62 -12.90 -19.61
CA GLY A 259 -6.17 -13.07 -19.69
C GLY A 259 -5.76 -14.52 -19.49
N ALA A 260 -4.67 -14.91 -20.13
CA ALA A 260 -4.06 -16.21 -19.96
C ALA A 260 -2.53 -16.10 -20.06
N GLY A 261 -1.82 -17.04 -19.47
CA GLY A 261 -0.37 -16.96 -19.47
C GLY A 261 0.34 -18.20 -18.93
N GLU A 262 1.64 -18.07 -18.76
CA GLU A 262 2.49 -19.10 -18.13
C GLU A 262 2.01 -19.42 -16.72
N LEU A 263 2.43 -20.54 -16.17
CA LEU A 263 1.95 -21.11 -14.90
C LEU A 263 0.45 -21.45 -14.92
N SER A 264 -0.10 -21.77 -16.10
CA SER A 264 -1.54 -22.02 -16.29
C SER A 264 -2.39 -20.87 -15.75
N MET A 265 -1.89 -19.64 -15.86
CA MET A 265 -2.62 -18.47 -15.40
C MET A 265 -3.85 -18.22 -16.27
N PHE A 266 -4.94 -17.95 -15.59
CA PHE A 266 -6.16 -17.45 -16.18
C PHE A 266 -6.69 -16.27 -15.35
N ARG A 267 -7.23 -15.27 -16.05
CA ARG A 267 -7.88 -14.11 -15.45
C ARG A 267 -9.14 -13.77 -16.22
N GLY A 268 -10.20 -13.40 -15.51
CA GLY A 268 -11.44 -12.89 -16.08
C GLY A 268 -12.05 -11.85 -15.16
N ASP A 269 -12.33 -10.65 -15.67
CA ASP A 269 -12.95 -9.56 -14.91
C ASP A 269 -14.08 -8.93 -15.70
N VAL A 270 -15.10 -8.47 -14.99
CA VAL A 270 -16.20 -7.67 -15.52
C VAL A 270 -16.36 -6.45 -14.63
N HIS A 271 -16.29 -5.29 -15.24
CA HIS A 271 -16.61 -4.00 -14.63
C HIS A 271 -17.84 -3.42 -15.31
N HIS A 272 -18.73 -2.83 -14.52
CA HIS A 272 -19.84 -2.03 -15.05
C HIS A 272 -20.08 -0.83 -14.14
N ALA A 273 -20.14 0.36 -14.73
CA ALA A 273 -20.47 1.58 -14.01
C ALA A 273 -21.48 2.42 -14.79
N GLY A 274 -22.31 3.12 -14.06
CA GLY A 274 -23.32 3.99 -14.61
C GLY A 274 -23.72 5.12 -13.67
N MET A 275 -24.50 6.06 -14.19
CA MET A 275 -25.01 7.18 -13.40
C MET A 275 -26.45 7.52 -13.73
N SER A 276 -27.18 8.04 -12.76
CA SER A 276 -28.54 8.58 -12.92
C SER A 276 -28.74 9.78 -11.98
N GLY A 277 -28.76 10.97 -12.54
CA GLY A 277 -28.82 12.21 -11.78
C GLY A 277 -27.63 12.36 -10.82
N PRO A 278 -27.86 12.55 -9.52
CA PRO A 278 -26.78 12.66 -8.53
C PRO A 278 -26.15 11.32 -8.14
N TRP A 279 -26.75 10.21 -8.52
CA TRP A 279 -26.26 8.87 -8.20
C TRP A 279 -25.31 8.35 -9.26
N SER A 280 -24.20 7.76 -8.84
CA SER A 280 -23.34 6.95 -9.69
C SER A 280 -22.97 5.64 -8.99
N TYR A 281 -22.86 4.57 -9.74
CA TYR A 281 -22.60 3.25 -9.21
C TYR A 281 -21.59 2.49 -10.04
N LYS A 282 -20.86 1.56 -9.44
CA LYS A 282 -20.04 0.56 -10.12
C LYS A 282 -20.09 -0.79 -9.46
N ILE A 283 -19.92 -1.83 -10.26
CA ILE A 283 -19.87 -3.23 -9.85
C ILE A 283 -18.66 -3.87 -10.52
N ASN A 284 -17.86 -4.59 -9.75
CA ASN A 284 -16.73 -5.37 -10.22
C ASN A 284 -16.91 -6.82 -9.83
N LEU A 285 -16.67 -7.72 -10.77
CA LEU A 285 -16.63 -9.17 -10.57
C LEU A 285 -15.32 -9.67 -11.21
N GLY A 286 -14.62 -10.57 -10.56
CA GLY A 286 -13.40 -11.08 -11.14
C GLY A 286 -12.95 -12.41 -10.55
N ALA A 287 -12.10 -13.08 -11.32
CA ALA A 287 -11.42 -14.29 -10.91
C ALA A 287 -10.03 -14.33 -11.52
N ILE A 288 -9.04 -14.70 -10.71
CA ILE A 288 -7.68 -14.96 -11.15
C ILE A 288 -7.23 -16.32 -10.60
N SER A 289 -6.55 -17.11 -11.42
CA SER A 289 -6.04 -18.42 -11.05
C SER A 289 -4.67 -18.63 -11.68
N GLY A 290 -3.77 -19.34 -11.00
CA GLY A 290 -2.46 -19.69 -11.55
C GLY A 290 -1.74 -20.70 -10.66
N LYS A 291 -0.87 -21.52 -11.24
CA LYS A 291 -0.03 -22.44 -10.48
C LYS A 291 1.14 -21.69 -9.83
N THR A 292 1.52 -22.10 -8.63
CA THR A 292 2.73 -21.59 -8.00
C THR A 292 3.97 -22.03 -8.77
N PHE A 293 5.09 -21.35 -8.57
CA PHE A 293 6.37 -21.85 -9.08
C PHE A 293 6.69 -23.19 -8.44
N SER A 294 7.14 -24.15 -9.26
CA SER A 294 7.35 -25.54 -8.84
C SER A 294 8.59 -25.73 -7.96
N LYS A 295 9.54 -24.81 -8.00
CA LYS A 295 10.78 -24.85 -7.24
C LYS A 295 10.77 -23.82 -6.12
N VAL A 296 11.31 -24.19 -4.98
CA VAL A 296 11.41 -23.31 -3.81
C VAL A 296 12.81 -23.38 -3.22
N ARG A 297 13.24 -22.27 -2.59
CA ARG A 297 14.52 -22.20 -1.88
C ARG A 297 14.26 -22.30 -0.37
N THR A 298 13.84 -23.49 0.05
CA THR A 298 13.67 -23.84 1.48
C THR A 298 14.84 -24.63 2.04
N GLY A 299 15.80 -25.02 1.21
CA GLY A 299 16.87 -25.98 1.54
C GLY A 299 17.75 -25.55 2.71
N ARG A 300 18.47 -26.52 3.23
CA ARG A 300 19.43 -26.35 4.31
C ARG A 300 20.49 -25.35 3.94
N ASN A 301 20.59 -24.26 4.70
CA ASN A 301 21.74 -23.38 4.57
C ASN A 301 22.80 -23.75 5.61
N PHE A 302 23.89 -24.38 5.14
CA PHE A 302 25.01 -24.77 5.98
C PHE A 302 25.98 -23.62 6.28
N GLU A 303 25.81 -22.45 5.67
CA GLU A 303 26.74 -21.32 5.79
C GLU A 303 26.63 -20.59 7.13
N TYR A 304 25.51 -20.71 7.81
CA TYR A 304 25.30 -20.12 9.15
C TYR A 304 25.32 -21.19 10.24
N GLY A 305 26.52 -21.55 10.71
CA GLY A 305 26.79 -22.08 12.05
C GLY A 305 25.96 -23.26 12.56
N GLY A 306 25.46 -24.14 11.73
CA GLY A 306 25.07 -25.50 12.14
C GLY A 306 23.87 -25.68 13.08
N LEU A 307 23.23 -24.63 13.56
CA LEU A 307 22.11 -24.73 14.51
C LEU A 307 20.75 -25.06 13.88
N HIS A 308 20.62 -25.02 12.54
CA HIS A 308 19.30 -25.03 11.88
C HIS A 308 19.07 -26.07 10.77
N PRO A 309 19.84 -27.16 10.61
CA PRO A 309 19.58 -28.16 9.57
C PRO A 309 18.21 -28.83 9.69
N LEU A 310 17.61 -28.78 10.87
CA LEU A 310 16.37 -29.51 11.21
C LEU A 310 15.09 -28.67 11.03
N LEU A 311 15.19 -27.34 10.83
CA LEU A 311 14.03 -26.44 10.77
C LEU A 311 13.49 -26.26 9.35
N ASN A 312 14.29 -26.58 8.34
CA ASN A 312 13.92 -26.37 6.94
C ASN A 312 13.21 -27.56 6.28
N ASP A 313 13.07 -28.68 6.99
CA ASP A 313 12.32 -29.83 6.48
C ASP A 313 10.83 -29.59 6.71
N GLU A 314 10.07 -29.50 5.64
CA GLU A 314 8.62 -29.40 5.71
C GLU A 314 8.02 -30.77 6.07
N LEU A 315 7.12 -30.79 7.05
CA LEU A 315 6.42 -32.00 7.49
C LEU A 315 5.16 -32.27 6.68
N LYS A 316 4.68 -31.27 5.93
CA LYS A 316 3.51 -31.36 5.10
C LYS A 316 3.85 -30.97 3.67
N ASP A 317 3.43 -31.79 2.74
CA ASP A 317 3.55 -31.49 1.31
C ASP A 317 2.67 -30.30 0.92
N LEU A 318 3.19 -29.46 0.04
CA LEU A 318 2.45 -28.36 -0.55
C LEU A 318 1.31 -28.91 -1.42
N ASN A 319 0.10 -28.40 -1.21
CA ASN A 319 -0.96 -28.58 -2.19
C ASN A 319 -0.64 -27.78 -3.45
N THR A 320 -0.48 -28.47 -4.58
CA THR A 320 -0.10 -27.90 -5.87
C THR A 320 -1.29 -27.46 -6.73
N ASP A 321 -2.50 -27.50 -6.19
CA ASP A 321 -3.66 -26.92 -6.87
C ASP A 321 -3.43 -25.42 -7.14
N PRO A 322 -4.04 -24.88 -8.21
CA PRO A 322 -3.89 -23.47 -8.53
C PRO A 322 -4.24 -22.54 -7.37
N VAL A 323 -3.42 -21.51 -7.16
CA VAL A 323 -3.78 -20.36 -6.35
C VAL A 323 -4.94 -19.65 -7.03
N GLN A 324 -5.96 -19.30 -6.28
CA GLN A 324 -7.16 -18.66 -6.81
C GLN A 324 -7.55 -17.45 -5.97
N ASN A 325 -8.04 -16.41 -6.64
CA ASN A 325 -8.83 -15.35 -6.03
C ASN A 325 -10.09 -15.15 -6.85
N VAL A 326 -11.26 -15.24 -6.20
CA VAL A 326 -12.56 -14.89 -6.79
C VAL A 326 -13.12 -13.74 -5.96
N TYR A 327 -13.55 -12.67 -6.61
CA TYR A 327 -13.99 -11.49 -5.91
C TYR A 327 -15.17 -10.78 -6.55
N ALA A 328 -15.85 -10.00 -5.71
CA ALA A 328 -16.90 -9.08 -6.10
C ALA A 328 -16.81 -7.80 -5.25
N SER A 329 -17.13 -6.66 -5.85
CA SER A 329 -17.32 -5.40 -5.11
C SER A 329 -18.38 -4.53 -5.79
N ALA A 330 -18.99 -3.66 -4.99
CA ALA A 330 -19.94 -2.66 -5.47
C ALA A 330 -19.73 -1.34 -4.73
N ARG A 331 -19.91 -0.22 -5.45
CA ARG A 331 -19.83 1.14 -4.90
C ARG A 331 -21.00 1.94 -5.41
N LEU A 332 -21.54 2.80 -4.54
CA LEU A 332 -22.58 3.78 -4.84
C LEU A 332 -22.13 5.14 -4.28
N ASP A 333 -22.10 6.14 -5.14
CA ASP A 333 -21.79 7.53 -4.79
C ASP A 333 -23.04 8.39 -4.96
N TYR A 334 -23.20 9.37 -4.09
CA TYR A 334 -24.21 10.43 -4.19
C TYR A 334 -23.50 11.77 -4.17
N ASP A 335 -23.65 12.52 -5.27
CA ASP A 335 -23.09 13.86 -5.41
C ASP A 335 -24.15 14.89 -5.03
N TYR A 336 -23.89 15.61 -3.96
CA TYR A 336 -24.73 16.71 -3.51
C TYR A 336 -24.56 17.92 -4.42
N ALA A 337 -25.59 18.79 -4.40
CA ALA A 337 -25.60 20.02 -5.22
C ALA A 337 -24.47 21.01 -4.85
N ASP A 338 -23.90 20.90 -3.67
CA ASP A 338 -22.81 21.74 -3.14
C ASP A 338 -21.41 21.19 -3.46
N GLY A 339 -21.33 20.09 -4.21
CA GLY A 339 -20.06 19.43 -4.56
C GLY A 339 -19.55 18.43 -3.52
N SER A 340 -20.27 18.22 -2.41
CA SER A 340 -19.93 17.14 -1.48
C SER A 340 -20.32 15.78 -2.07
N VAL A 341 -19.64 14.73 -1.60
CA VAL A 341 -19.87 13.34 -2.06
C VAL A 341 -20.04 12.43 -0.85
N ALA A 342 -21.09 11.60 -0.89
CA ALA A 342 -21.25 10.48 0.03
C ALA A 342 -21.04 9.18 -0.75
N THR A 343 -20.25 8.27 -0.18
CA THR A 343 -19.92 6.97 -0.77
C THR A 343 -20.33 5.84 0.17
N ILE A 344 -20.94 4.80 -0.35
CA ILE A 344 -21.09 3.51 0.30
C ILE A 344 -20.56 2.42 -0.63
N GLU A 345 -19.73 1.55 -0.11
CA GLU A 345 -19.15 0.47 -0.90
C GLU A 345 -18.87 -0.77 -0.06
N GLY A 346 -18.74 -1.90 -0.73
CA GLY A 346 -18.37 -3.14 -0.07
C GLY A 346 -17.98 -4.20 -1.08
N GLY A 347 -17.35 -5.23 -0.58
CA GLY A 347 -16.89 -6.32 -1.43
C GLY A 347 -16.41 -7.52 -0.61
N MET A 348 -16.02 -8.55 -1.34
CA MET A 348 -15.48 -9.78 -0.79
C MET A 348 -14.49 -10.38 -1.78
N ALA A 349 -13.37 -10.88 -1.28
CA ALA A 349 -12.46 -11.77 -1.98
C ALA A 349 -12.43 -13.14 -1.29
N GLN A 350 -12.35 -14.20 -2.07
CA GLN A 350 -12.10 -15.57 -1.59
C GLN A 350 -10.81 -16.08 -2.21
N VAL A 351 -9.84 -16.36 -1.36
CA VAL A 351 -8.49 -16.80 -1.75
C VAL A 351 -8.30 -18.26 -1.40
N LYS A 352 -7.72 -19.02 -2.33
CA LYS A 352 -7.40 -20.44 -2.14
C LYS A 352 -5.96 -20.73 -2.53
N ASN A 353 -5.37 -21.70 -1.83
CA ASN A 353 -4.07 -22.33 -2.10
C ASN A 353 -2.87 -21.37 -2.16
N GLU A 354 -2.99 -20.15 -1.62
CA GLU A 354 -1.88 -19.22 -1.56
C GLU A 354 -0.84 -19.65 -0.54
N VAL A 355 0.45 -19.48 -0.89
CA VAL A 355 1.57 -19.78 0.00
C VAL A 355 2.21 -18.48 0.44
N ILE A 356 2.29 -18.29 1.76
CA ILE A 356 2.87 -17.13 2.42
C ILE A 356 4.16 -17.58 3.13
N VAL A 357 5.23 -16.83 2.98
CA VAL A 357 6.47 -17.01 3.76
C VAL A 357 6.38 -16.24 5.06
N THR A 358 6.53 -16.93 6.18
CA THR A 358 6.46 -16.36 7.53
C THR A 358 7.71 -16.69 8.33
N GLY A 359 7.91 -16.05 9.48
CA GLY A 359 9.03 -16.34 10.38
C GLY A 359 9.07 -17.78 10.93
N ILE A 360 7.94 -18.48 10.95
CA ILE A 360 7.83 -19.89 11.40
C ILE A 360 7.88 -20.90 10.23
N GLY A 361 8.07 -20.44 9.01
CA GLY A 361 8.08 -21.28 7.82
C GLY A 361 7.02 -20.87 6.81
N ARG A 362 6.86 -21.68 5.76
CA ARG A 362 5.81 -21.49 4.78
C ARG A 362 4.45 -21.92 5.34
N VAL A 363 3.43 -21.10 5.07
CA VAL A 363 2.04 -21.38 5.45
C VAL A 363 1.20 -21.35 4.19
N GLN A 364 0.38 -22.38 3.98
CA GLN A 364 -0.56 -22.45 2.86
C GLN A 364 -1.96 -22.09 3.32
N VAL A 365 -2.52 -21.03 2.75
CA VAL A 365 -3.92 -20.60 2.95
C VAL A 365 -4.81 -21.47 2.07
N GLN A 366 -5.48 -22.48 2.63
CA GLN A 366 -6.32 -23.38 1.84
C GLN A 366 -7.57 -22.69 1.31
N ASN A 367 -8.28 -21.96 2.17
CA ASN A 367 -9.49 -21.22 1.79
C ASN A 367 -9.80 -20.13 2.82
N ALA A 368 -9.66 -18.86 2.43
CA ALA A 368 -9.99 -17.71 3.27
C ALA A 368 -10.91 -16.74 2.54
N ARG A 369 -11.84 -16.11 3.27
CA ARG A 369 -12.72 -15.03 2.78
C ARG A 369 -12.37 -13.71 3.45
N ARG A 370 -12.49 -12.62 2.69
CA ARG A 370 -12.17 -11.26 3.12
C ARG A 370 -13.31 -10.31 2.76
N PRO A 371 -14.45 -10.37 3.47
CA PRO A 371 -15.51 -9.39 3.29
C PRO A 371 -15.12 -8.05 3.91
N TRP A 372 -15.58 -6.95 3.30
CA TRP A 372 -15.39 -5.60 3.79
C TRP A 372 -16.55 -4.68 3.40
N ALA A 373 -16.70 -3.60 4.13
CA ALA A 373 -17.62 -2.52 3.81
C ALA A 373 -16.99 -1.18 4.20
N ARG A 374 -17.34 -0.12 3.48
CA ARG A 374 -16.87 1.25 3.72
C ARG A 374 -17.97 2.26 3.49
N LEU A 375 -17.96 3.30 4.33
CA LEU A 375 -18.78 4.50 4.20
C LEU A 375 -17.82 5.71 4.20
N ALA A 376 -18.03 6.66 3.30
CA ALA A 376 -17.26 7.90 3.30
C ALA A 376 -18.12 9.10 2.96
N TYR A 377 -17.68 10.26 3.43
CA TYR A 377 -18.23 11.56 3.08
C TYR A 377 -17.11 12.58 2.95
N THR A 378 -17.16 13.39 1.91
CA THR A 378 -16.21 14.49 1.71
C THR A 378 -16.97 15.72 1.24
N GLY A 379 -16.81 16.85 1.92
CA GLY A 379 -17.44 18.11 1.55
C GLY A 379 -17.17 19.22 2.58
N HIS A 380 -17.11 20.47 2.13
CA HIS A 380 -16.96 21.65 2.99
C HIS A 380 -15.77 21.58 3.97
N GLY A 381 -14.65 21.04 3.51
CA GLY A 381 -13.47 20.84 4.37
C GLY A 381 -13.58 19.65 5.32
N PHE A 382 -14.77 19.05 5.47
CA PHE A 382 -14.97 17.85 6.29
C PHE A 382 -14.79 16.59 5.46
N SER A 383 -14.08 15.60 6.03
CA SER A 383 -13.94 14.25 5.47
C SER A 383 -14.17 13.22 6.58
N PHE A 384 -14.96 12.21 6.25
CA PHE A 384 -15.22 11.08 7.12
C PHE A 384 -15.00 9.78 6.33
N VAL A 385 -14.32 8.82 6.93
CA VAL A 385 -14.17 7.46 6.42
C VAL A 385 -14.40 6.48 7.56
N GLY A 386 -15.40 5.62 7.39
CA GLY A 386 -15.65 4.49 8.27
C GLY A 386 -15.60 3.18 7.49
N TRP A 387 -14.90 2.18 7.99
CA TRP A 387 -14.82 0.89 7.32
C TRP A 387 -14.74 -0.28 8.29
N THR A 388 -15.12 -1.44 7.80
CA THR A 388 -14.92 -2.72 8.47
C THR A 388 -14.38 -3.74 7.48
N SER A 389 -13.45 -4.58 7.92
CA SER A 389 -12.83 -5.63 7.11
C SER A 389 -12.67 -6.88 7.96
N ALA A 390 -13.09 -8.02 7.45
CA ALA A 390 -12.90 -9.28 8.13
C ALA A 390 -12.00 -10.22 7.31
N ARG A 391 -11.31 -11.10 8.02
CA ARG A 391 -10.65 -12.27 7.48
C ARG A 391 -11.21 -13.50 8.17
N VAL A 392 -11.69 -14.46 7.40
CA VAL A 392 -12.34 -15.67 7.92
C VAL A 392 -11.77 -16.88 7.21
N ASN A 393 -11.17 -17.78 7.96
CA ASN A 393 -10.76 -19.09 7.46
C ASN A 393 -11.98 -19.98 7.24
N VAL A 394 -12.30 -20.29 5.99
CA VAL A 394 -13.31 -21.30 5.63
C VAL A 394 -12.75 -22.70 5.87
N GLU A 395 -11.50 -22.89 5.51
CA GLU A 395 -10.68 -24.05 5.81
C GLU A 395 -9.43 -23.57 6.56
N PRO A 396 -8.81 -24.43 7.40
CA PRO A 396 -7.59 -24.05 8.10
C PRO A 396 -6.47 -23.71 7.13
N GLU A 397 -5.57 -22.87 7.55
CA GLU A 397 -4.26 -22.74 6.92
C GLU A 397 -3.39 -23.90 7.38
N VAL A 398 -2.42 -24.29 6.57
CA VAL A 398 -1.49 -25.37 6.92
C VAL A 398 -0.09 -24.83 7.02
N SER A 399 0.51 -24.98 8.20
CA SER A 399 1.95 -24.77 8.36
C SER A 399 2.70 -25.93 7.72
N LEU A 400 3.43 -25.69 6.64
CA LEU A 400 4.17 -26.75 5.94
C LEU A 400 5.33 -27.27 6.82
N SER A 401 5.96 -26.41 7.62
CA SER A 401 7.07 -26.77 8.51
C SER A 401 6.63 -27.64 9.68
N THR A 402 5.42 -27.43 10.22
CA THR A 402 4.94 -28.17 11.43
C THR A 402 3.81 -29.15 11.12
N GLY A 403 3.17 -29.06 9.96
CA GLY A 403 1.99 -29.84 9.61
C GLY A 403 0.71 -29.44 10.37
N LEU A 404 0.74 -28.38 11.17
CA LEU A 404 -0.37 -27.94 12.00
C LEU A 404 -1.39 -27.13 11.20
N ASP A 405 -2.65 -27.32 11.55
CA ASP A 405 -3.75 -26.48 11.11
C ASP A 405 -3.77 -25.18 11.90
N LEU A 406 -3.85 -24.05 11.17
CA LEU A 406 -3.82 -22.70 11.74
C LEU A 406 -5.08 -21.94 11.37
N TYR A 407 -5.54 -21.06 12.25
CA TYR A 407 -6.70 -20.20 12.03
C TYR A 407 -6.37 -18.75 12.38
N GLN A 408 -6.89 -17.83 11.56
CA GLN A 408 -6.76 -16.38 11.75
C GLN A 408 -8.11 -15.72 11.42
N ASP A 409 -9.08 -15.82 12.31
CA ASP A 409 -10.38 -15.15 12.14
C ASP A 409 -10.32 -13.77 12.81
N ALA A 410 -10.52 -12.71 12.02
CA ALA A 410 -10.39 -11.33 12.49
C ALA A 410 -11.49 -10.43 11.94
N LEU A 411 -11.85 -9.41 12.72
CA LEU A 411 -12.66 -8.28 12.31
C LEU A 411 -11.96 -7.00 12.75
N ILE A 412 -11.68 -6.13 11.80
CA ILE A 412 -11.14 -4.79 12.04
C ILE A 412 -12.19 -3.77 11.63
N SER A 413 -12.48 -2.81 12.50
CA SER A 413 -13.35 -1.68 12.20
C SER A 413 -12.63 -0.39 12.54
N GLN A 414 -12.70 0.62 11.68
CA GLN A 414 -12.11 1.94 11.92
C GLN A 414 -13.05 3.03 11.46
N ALA A 415 -13.07 4.12 12.20
CA ALA A 415 -13.66 5.38 11.80
C ALA A 415 -12.63 6.49 11.95
N GLU A 416 -12.58 7.40 10.97
CA GLU A 416 -11.74 8.58 10.97
C GLU A 416 -12.55 9.77 10.47
N ALA A 417 -12.41 10.89 11.16
CA ALA A 417 -13.00 12.16 10.77
C ALA A 417 -11.94 13.25 10.80
N GLN A 418 -11.90 14.08 9.79
CA GLN A 418 -11.00 15.22 9.72
C GLN A 418 -11.72 16.46 9.20
N TYR A 419 -11.21 17.61 9.59
CA TYR A 419 -11.67 18.90 9.11
C TYR A 419 -10.48 19.76 8.71
N SER A 420 -10.54 20.30 7.50
CA SER A 420 -9.57 21.23 6.95
C SER A 420 -10.19 22.61 6.79
N PHE A 421 -9.43 23.66 7.14
CA PHE A 421 -9.87 25.03 7.01
C PHE A 421 -8.71 25.93 6.61
N ASP A 422 -9.03 26.95 5.81
CA ASP A 422 -8.12 28.01 5.40
C ASP A 422 -8.26 29.22 6.30
N GLY A 423 -7.15 29.89 6.59
CA GLY A 423 -7.08 31.14 7.35
C GLY A 423 -6.10 32.12 6.76
N LEU A 424 -6.09 33.36 7.24
CA LEU A 424 -5.15 34.42 6.86
C LEU A 424 -5.04 34.57 5.32
N ASP A 425 -6.18 34.75 4.65
CA ASP A 425 -6.25 34.88 3.19
C ASP A 425 -5.55 33.73 2.43
N LYS A 426 -5.76 32.47 2.92
CA LYS A 426 -5.17 31.24 2.39
C LYS A 426 -3.66 31.07 2.62
N GLN A 427 -3.03 31.92 3.42
CA GLN A 427 -1.63 31.71 3.85
C GLN A 427 -1.51 30.59 4.88
N LEU A 428 -2.56 30.39 5.69
CA LEU A 428 -2.63 29.34 6.70
C LEU A 428 -3.62 28.27 6.27
N LEU A 429 -3.19 27.02 6.24
CA LEU A 429 -4.05 25.86 6.15
C LEU A 429 -3.88 25.02 7.40
N ALA A 430 -4.99 24.60 8.01
CA ALA A 430 -4.99 23.69 9.13
C ALA A 430 -5.86 22.47 8.83
N VAL A 431 -5.41 21.32 9.30
CA VAL A 431 -6.17 20.04 9.30
C VAL A 431 -6.18 19.51 10.72
N VAL A 432 -7.32 19.13 11.21
CA VAL A 432 -7.48 18.44 12.51
C VAL A 432 -8.28 17.17 12.29
N GLY A 433 -7.94 16.10 13.01
CA GLY A 433 -8.66 14.85 12.84
C GLY A 433 -8.57 13.93 14.05
N VAL A 434 -9.48 12.98 14.07
CA VAL A 434 -9.57 11.93 15.07
C VAL A 434 -9.81 10.59 14.40
N SER A 435 -9.27 9.53 14.97
CA SER A 435 -9.48 8.17 14.48
C SER A 435 -9.71 7.21 15.63
N HIS A 436 -10.52 6.18 15.39
CA HIS A 436 -10.74 5.09 16.33
C HIS A 436 -10.82 3.77 15.58
N ARG A 437 -10.06 2.78 16.05
CA ARG A 437 -9.97 1.42 15.49
C ARG A 437 -10.28 0.40 16.57
N ILE A 438 -11.05 -0.63 16.21
CA ILE A 438 -11.34 -1.79 17.03
C ILE A 438 -10.87 -3.03 16.26
N VAL A 439 -10.24 -3.96 16.96
CA VAL A 439 -9.77 -5.22 16.41
C VAL A 439 -10.28 -6.36 17.27
N ASP A 440 -11.03 -7.27 16.65
CA ASP A 440 -11.41 -8.56 17.23
C ASP A 440 -10.64 -9.66 16.50
N LEU A 441 -9.89 -10.47 17.22
CA LEU A 441 -9.03 -11.50 16.64
C LEU A 441 -9.11 -12.80 17.43
N GLY A 442 -9.40 -13.90 16.73
CA GLY A 442 -9.41 -15.25 17.27
C GLY A 442 -8.67 -16.24 16.38
N THR A 443 -7.92 -17.14 16.97
CA THR A 443 -7.15 -18.15 16.24
C THR A 443 -7.56 -19.57 16.60
N LYS A 444 -8.69 -19.76 17.27
CA LYS A 444 -9.18 -21.05 17.78
C LYS A 444 -8.12 -21.82 18.62
N GLY A 445 -7.20 -21.09 19.26
CA GLY A 445 -6.12 -21.67 20.05
C GLY A 445 -4.91 -22.20 19.25
N THR A 446 -4.88 -22.01 17.91
CA THR A 446 -3.81 -22.57 17.06
C THR A 446 -2.58 -21.68 16.96
N LEU A 447 -2.77 -20.35 16.94
CA LEU A 447 -1.70 -19.35 16.87
C LEU A 447 -1.60 -18.50 18.15
N MET A 448 -2.71 -18.31 18.85
CA MET A 448 -2.80 -17.64 20.15
C MET A 448 -3.67 -18.47 21.08
N GLN A 449 -3.42 -18.40 22.37
CA GLN A 449 -4.21 -19.14 23.35
C GLN A 449 -5.61 -18.56 23.56
N TYR A 450 -5.73 -17.22 23.48
CA TYR A 450 -6.96 -16.48 23.77
C TYR A 450 -7.34 -15.56 22.63
N THR A 451 -8.64 -15.29 22.51
CA THR A 451 -9.19 -14.27 21.62
C THR A 451 -8.84 -12.87 22.17
N ARG A 452 -8.55 -11.94 21.27
CA ARG A 452 -8.20 -10.55 21.62
C ARG A 452 -9.30 -9.60 21.16
N HIS A 453 -9.51 -8.57 21.97
CA HIS A 453 -10.32 -7.41 21.66
C HIS A 453 -9.54 -6.16 22.05
N ASP A 454 -9.08 -5.41 21.08
CA ASP A 454 -8.20 -4.27 21.29
C ASP A 454 -8.68 -3.01 20.61
N ASN A 455 -8.33 -1.85 21.18
CA ASN A 455 -8.73 -0.55 20.73
C ASN A 455 -7.52 0.36 20.50
N MET A 456 -7.59 1.18 19.45
CA MET A 456 -6.62 2.24 19.14
C MET A 456 -7.36 3.53 18.85
N SER A 457 -6.92 4.64 19.43
CA SER A 457 -7.49 5.96 19.18
C SER A 457 -6.37 6.95 18.92
N GLY A 458 -6.58 7.86 17.97
CA GLY A 458 -5.62 8.90 17.63
C GLY A 458 -6.30 10.25 17.47
N ILE A 459 -5.58 11.29 17.81
CA ILE A 459 -5.92 12.68 17.49
C ILE A 459 -4.71 13.32 16.82
N PHE A 460 -4.95 14.06 15.75
CA PHE A 460 -3.88 14.71 15.00
C PHE A 460 -4.25 16.12 14.56
N ALA A 461 -3.22 16.93 14.35
CA ALA A 461 -3.35 18.26 13.78
C ALA A 461 -2.16 18.53 12.85
N GLN A 462 -2.40 19.24 11.77
CA GLN A 462 -1.40 19.77 10.86
C GLN A 462 -1.68 21.24 10.60
N ILE A 463 -0.62 22.03 10.55
CA ILE A 463 -0.65 23.42 10.15
C ILE A 463 0.39 23.61 9.05
N GLU A 464 -0.02 24.19 7.95
CA GLU A 464 0.84 24.66 6.89
C GLU A 464 0.72 26.16 6.79
N TYR A 465 1.86 26.83 6.70
CA TYR A 465 1.96 28.28 6.62
C TYR A 465 2.86 28.68 5.44
N LYS A 466 2.33 29.49 4.53
CA LYS A 466 3.10 30.16 3.48
C LYS A 466 3.79 31.35 4.08
N VAL A 467 5.08 31.21 4.37
CA VAL A 467 5.90 32.29 4.92
C VAL A 467 6.12 33.38 3.89
N THR A 468 6.38 32.95 2.65
CA THR A 468 6.43 33.79 1.43
C THR A 468 5.79 32.97 0.29
N ASP A 469 5.68 33.56 -0.91
CA ASP A 469 5.18 32.81 -2.09
C ASP A 469 6.05 31.60 -2.42
N ASP A 470 7.36 31.66 -2.11
CA ASP A 470 8.34 30.62 -2.43
C ASP A 470 8.68 29.74 -1.22
N LEU A 471 8.29 30.10 -0.01
CA LEU A 471 8.66 29.41 1.22
C LEU A 471 7.45 28.96 2.02
N LYS A 472 7.34 27.67 2.20
CA LYS A 472 6.27 26.98 2.95
C LYS A 472 6.85 26.25 4.15
N ALA A 473 6.24 26.40 5.32
CA ALA A 473 6.53 25.64 6.53
C ALA A 473 5.33 24.78 6.91
N LEU A 474 5.58 23.56 7.35
CA LEU A 474 4.55 22.61 7.80
C LEU A 474 4.93 22.06 9.17
N PHE A 475 3.95 21.99 10.07
CA PHE A 475 4.04 21.33 11.35
C PHE A 475 2.87 20.41 11.52
N ALA A 476 3.10 19.16 11.94
CA ALA A 476 2.06 18.22 12.28
C ALA A 476 2.42 17.47 13.55
N ALA A 477 1.41 17.04 14.28
CA ALA A 477 1.59 16.21 15.47
C ALA A 477 0.40 15.27 15.63
N ARG A 478 0.67 14.07 16.11
CA ARG A 478 -0.33 13.06 16.42
C ARG A 478 -0.06 12.44 17.77
N TRP A 479 -1.10 12.19 18.53
CA TRP A 479 -1.07 11.41 19.76
C TRP A 479 -1.96 10.19 19.61
N ASP A 480 -1.38 9.01 19.84
CA ASP A 480 -2.06 7.72 19.74
C ASP A 480 -2.09 7.01 21.09
N ARG A 481 -3.23 6.41 21.41
CA ARG A 481 -3.45 5.55 22.56
C ARG A 481 -3.92 4.17 22.08
N SER A 482 -3.32 3.11 22.64
CA SER A 482 -3.64 1.73 22.31
C SER A 482 -3.79 0.88 23.57
N THR A 483 -4.54 -0.22 23.47
CA THR A 483 -4.55 -1.28 24.49
C THR A 483 -3.37 -2.24 24.34
N LEU A 484 -2.69 -2.24 23.18
CA LEU A 484 -1.53 -3.12 22.90
C LEU A 484 -0.20 -2.56 23.37
N HIS A 485 -0.08 -1.23 23.50
CA HIS A 485 1.18 -0.58 23.86
C HIS A 485 0.93 0.78 24.54
N SER A 486 1.98 1.36 25.13
CA SER A 486 1.95 2.72 25.70
C SER A 486 1.61 3.78 24.67
N SER A 487 1.02 4.89 25.14
CA SER A 487 0.70 6.04 24.26
C SER A 487 1.93 6.56 23.52
N GLN A 488 1.75 6.96 22.26
CA GLN A 488 2.81 7.46 21.40
C GLN A 488 2.51 8.87 20.92
N PHE A 489 3.58 9.66 20.72
CA PHE A 489 3.53 11.01 20.18
C PHE A 489 4.45 11.12 18.96
N SER A 490 3.89 11.54 17.83
CA SER A 490 4.55 11.58 16.51
C SER A 490 4.52 13.00 15.95
N PRO A 491 5.56 13.82 16.15
CA PRO A 491 5.71 15.12 15.53
C PRO A 491 6.31 15.02 14.12
N LYS A 492 5.99 16.01 13.27
CA LYS A 492 6.57 16.26 11.95
C LYS A 492 6.78 17.74 11.77
N ALA A 493 7.90 18.11 11.15
CA ALA A 493 8.16 19.45 10.66
C ALA A 493 8.74 19.37 9.25
N ALA A 494 8.36 20.31 8.39
CA ALA A 494 8.92 20.41 7.04
C ALA A 494 9.03 21.86 6.60
N ILE A 495 10.04 22.13 5.79
CA ILE A 495 10.21 23.40 5.07
C ILE A 495 10.39 23.03 3.60
N VAL A 496 9.64 23.71 2.73
CA VAL A 496 9.76 23.60 1.28
C VAL A 496 10.04 24.97 0.69
N TYR A 497 11.13 25.08 -0.06
CA TYR A 497 11.56 26.30 -0.72
C TYR A 497 11.56 26.11 -2.24
N SER A 498 10.62 26.77 -2.90
CA SER A 498 10.42 26.76 -4.36
C SER A 498 11.19 27.93 -4.99
N PHE A 499 12.49 27.77 -5.20
CA PHE A 499 13.38 28.86 -5.61
C PHE A 499 13.30 29.22 -7.08
N LEU A 500 12.75 28.36 -7.92
CA LEU A 500 12.45 28.57 -9.35
C LEU A 500 11.18 27.82 -9.70
N SER A 501 10.52 28.23 -10.79
CA SER A 501 9.36 27.47 -11.30
C SER A 501 9.76 26.04 -11.61
N GLY A 502 9.06 25.08 -11.00
CA GLY A 502 9.34 23.65 -11.15
C GLY A 502 10.52 23.12 -10.33
N HIS A 503 11.18 23.95 -9.51
CA HIS A 503 12.33 23.52 -8.69
C HIS A 503 12.11 23.80 -7.21
N SER A 504 12.29 22.81 -6.38
CA SER A 504 12.18 22.95 -4.94
C SER A 504 13.24 22.19 -4.17
N LEU A 505 13.57 22.74 -3.01
CA LEU A 505 14.34 22.09 -1.94
C LEU A 505 13.44 21.86 -0.75
N ARG A 506 13.61 20.73 -0.10
CA ARG A 506 12.83 20.33 1.07
C ARG A 506 13.75 19.86 2.18
N ALA A 507 13.47 20.27 3.41
CA ALA A 507 14.02 19.69 4.62
C ALA A 507 12.89 19.19 5.51
N THR A 508 13.00 17.97 6.04
CA THR A 508 11.97 17.37 6.91
C THR A 508 12.58 16.75 8.15
N PHE A 509 11.83 16.83 9.23
CA PHE A 509 12.00 16.09 10.47
C PHE A 509 10.72 15.30 10.75
N ASN A 510 10.85 14.00 11.01
CA ASN A 510 9.71 13.15 11.29
C ASN A 510 10.04 12.19 12.41
N ARG A 511 9.04 11.91 13.27
CA ARG A 511 9.08 10.79 14.20
C ARG A 511 7.87 9.91 13.95
N ALA A 512 8.13 8.59 13.82
CA ALA A 512 7.08 7.60 13.65
C ALA A 512 7.30 6.40 14.57
N PHE A 513 6.29 5.55 14.68
CA PHE A 513 6.36 4.30 15.43
C PHE A 513 5.64 3.17 14.70
N GLN A 514 6.09 1.94 14.98
CA GLN A 514 5.47 0.71 14.57
C GLN A 514 4.80 0.06 15.77
N SER A 515 3.49 -0.15 15.71
CA SER A 515 2.78 -0.95 16.71
C SER A 515 3.18 -2.42 16.60
N PRO A 516 3.54 -3.11 17.68
CA PRO A 516 3.69 -4.55 17.65
C PRO A 516 2.41 -5.21 17.15
N ASN A 517 2.54 -6.21 16.30
CA ASN A 517 1.39 -7.00 15.83
C ASN A 517 1.08 -8.16 16.80
N TYR A 518 -0.02 -8.86 16.53
CA TYR A 518 -0.45 -9.93 17.44
C TYR A 518 0.47 -11.15 17.40
N SER A 519 1.12 -11.43 16.27
CA SER A 519 2.10 -12.53 16.22
C SER A 519 3.34 -12.22 17.05
N GLU A 520 3.78 -10.96 17.07
CA GLU A 520 4.94 -10.54 17.89
C GLU A 520 4.65 -10.59 19.38
N LEU A 521 3.41 -10.28 19.78
CA LEU A 521 3.03 -10.28 21.19
C LEU A 521 2.57 -11.65 21.68
N TYR A 522 1.73 -12.37 20.91
CA TYR A 522 0.91 -13.47 21.42
C TYR A 522 1.07 -14.79 20.67
N LEU A 523 2.00 -14.92 19.71
CA LEU A 523 2.23 -16.17 18.99
C LEU A 523 2.47 -17.32 20.00
N HIS A 524 1.82 -18.46 19.80
CA HIS A 524 1.94 -19.63 20.64
C HIS A 524 1.80 -20.92 19.81
N VAL A 525 2.90 -21.32 19.18
CA VAL A 525 2.97 -22.53 18.35
C VAL A 525 4.03 -23.46 18.85
N LYS A 526 3.68 -24.72 19.11
CA LYS A 526 4.62 -25.78 19.50
C LYS A 526 4.81 -26.71 18.31
N HIS A 527 6.06 -27.03 18.03
CA HIS A 527 6.39 -28.01 16.99
C HIS A 527 5.99 -29.42 17.47
N PRO A 528 5.20 -30.19 16.71
CA PRO A 528 4.63 -31.46 17.20
C PRO A 528 5.68 -32.57 17.41
N LEU A 529 6.80 -32.54 16.65
CA LEU A 529 7.79 -33.61 16.65
C LEU A 529 9.15 -33.19 17.21
N ARG A 530 9.32 -31.94 17.64
CA ARG A 530 10.62 -31.39 18.07
C ARG A 530 10.44 -30.63 19.37
N ALA A 531 11.47 -30.64 20.21
CA ALA A 531 11.50 -29.85 21.46
C ALA A 531 11.71 -28.36 21.14
N LEU A 532 10.80 -27.78 20.36
CA LEU A 532 10.86 -26.47 19.74
C LEU A 532 9.49 -25.79 19.82
N ALA A 533 9.48 -24.49 20.11
CA ALA A 533 8.28 -23.67 20.05
C ALA A 533 8.58 -22.27 19.48
N TYR A 534 7.55 -21.65 18.92
CA TYR A 534 7.51 -20.28 18.44
C TYR A 534 6.54 -19.50 19.33
N TYR A 535 7.05 -18.52 20.06
CA TYR A 535 6.25 -17.71 20.97
C TYR A 535 6.39 -16.23 20.66
N GLY A 536 5.30 -15.48 20.86
CA GLY A 536 5.35 -14.05 20.96
C GLY A 536 6.11 -13.58 22.20
N ASN A 537 6.32 -12.29 22.32
CA ASN A 537 7.02 -11.71 23.49
C ASN A 537 6.27 -11.96 24.81
N MET A 538 4.93 -12.04 24.75
CA MET A 538 4.05 -12.25 25.89
C MET A 538 3.47 -13.67 25.85
N VAL A 539 3.98 -14.58 26.66
CA VAL A 539 3.37 -15.89 26.85
C VAL A 539 2.37 -15.80 28.00
N GLU A 540 1.09 -15.92 27.70
CA GLU A 540 0.05 -16.02 28.71
C GLU A 540 0.15 -17.38 29.42
N SER A 541 0.42 -17.36 30.72
CA SER A 541 0.32 -18.52 31.59
C SER A 541 -1.03 -18.49 32.32
N PRO A 542 -1.62 -19.65 32.69
CA PRO A 542 -2.82 -19.70 33.53
C PRO A 542 -2.69 -18.98 34.89
N THR A 543 -1.47 -18.68 35.30
CA THR A 543 -1.15 -18.03 36.59
C THR A 543 -0.65 -16.58 36.44
N GLY A 544 -0.71 -16.00 35.22
CA GLY A 544 -0.28 -14.63 34.91
C GLY A 544 0.74 -14.56 33.77
N LEU A 545 0.95 -13.35 33.26
CA LEU A 545 1.86 -13.05 32.17
C LEU A 545 3.31 -13.45 32.56
N THR A 546 3.85 -14.34 31.79
CA THR A 546 5.28 -14.59 31.81
C THR A 546 5.79 -14.26 30.43
N GLY A 547 6.30 -13.07 30.26
CA GLY A 547 6.96 -12.67 29.03
C GLY A 547 8.20 -13.53 28.79
N PHE A 548 8.62 -13.65 27.55
CA PHE A 548 9.81 -14.33 27.12
C PHE A 548 10.78 -13.36 26.48
N VAL A 549 12.00 -13.35 26.97
CA VAL A 549 13.10 -12.74 26.23
C VAL A 549 13.79 -13.88 25.49
N GLY A 550 13.77 -13.87 24.18
CA GLY A 550 14.49 -14.83 23.35
C GLY A 550 15.96 -14.85 23.75
N GLY A 551 16.34 -15.87 24.44
CA GLY A 551 17.65 -16.45 24.54
C GLY A 551 18.79 -15.79 25.29
N VAL A 552 18.72 -14.57 25.83
CA VAL A 552 19.96 -13.91 26.31
C VAL A 552 19.87 -13.15 27.62
N GLN A 553 18.73 -12.92 28.21
CA GLN A 553 18.68 -12.21 29.48
C GLN A 553 18.08 -13.09 30.59
N PRO A 554 18.84 -13.41 31.64
CA PRO A 554 18.26 -13.85 32.89
C PRO A 554 17.67 -12.63 33.60
N GLY A 555 16.39 -12.38 33.39
CA GLY A 555 15.68 -11.29 34.04
C GLY A 555 14.19 -11.37 33.81
N PRO A 556 13.38 -10.59 34.54
CA PRO A 556 11.96 -10.47 34.20
C PRO A 556 11.82 -9.95 32.78
N ASN A 557 10.89 -10.55 32.04
CA ASN A 557 10.58 -10.09 30.68
C ASN A 557 10.22 -8.63 30.71
N LYS A 558 10.90 -7.85 29.88
CA LYS A 558 10.48 -6.50 29.60
C LYS A 558 9.34 -6.58 28.58
N ASP A 559 8.26 -5.85 28.85
CA ASP A 559 7.19 -5.64 27.86
C ASP A 559 7.82 -5.16 26.57
N MET A 560 7.39 -5.75 25.44
CA MET A 560 7.85 -5.31 24.13
C MET A 560 7.51 -3.84 23.93
N GLN A 561 8.51 -3.04 23.61
CA GLN A 561 8.35 -1.64 23.28
C GLN A 561 8.00 -1.49 21.81
N VAL A 562 7.27 -0.43 21.46
CA VAL A 562 7.05 -0.05 20.07
C VAL A 562 8.38 0.31 19.41
N GLU A 563 8.57 -0.12 18.18
CA GLU A 563 9.68 0.39 17.36
C GLU A 563 9.47 1.87 17.09
N LYS A 564 10.52 2.66 17.18
CA LYS A 564 10.48 4.11 16.91
C LYS A 564 11.53 4.46 15.89
N ILE A 565 11.20 5.40 15.02
CA ILE A 565 12.10 5.99 14.05
C ILE A 565 12.07 7.51 14.17
N VAL A 566 13.24 8.10 14.16
CA VAL A 566 13.45 9.55 14.00
C VAL A 566 14.20 9.74 12.71
N GLY A 567 13.58 10.44 11.76
CA GLY A 567 14.11 10.65 10.43
C GLY A 567 14.32 12.12 10.10
N TYR A 568 15.45 12.40 9.44
CA TYR A 568 15.82 13.69 8.84
C TYR A 568 16.01 13.48 7.34
N GLU A 569 15.49 14.37 6.53
CA GLU A 569 15.55 14.24 5.08
C GLU A 569 15.80 15.59 4.42
N LEU A 570 16.64 15.59 3.40
CA LEU A 570 16.82 16.67 2.45
C LEU A 570 16.43 16.16 1.07
N GLY A 571 15.49 16.84 0.41
CA GLY A 571 15.00 16.48 -0.90
C GLY A 571 15.11 17.60 -1.90
N TYR A 572 15.40 17.25 -3.12
CA TYR A 572 15.34 18.12 -4.28
C TYR A 572 14.40 17.55 -5.33
N LYS A 573 13.56 18.40 -5.90
CA LYS A 573 12.73 18.07 -7.08
C LYS A 573 12.93 19.17 -8.12
N GLY A 574 13.12 18.78 -9.37
CA GLY A 574 13.35 19.73 -10.44
C GLY A 574 12.83 19.28 -11.79
N VAL A 575 12.25 20.20 -12.55
CA VAL A 575 11.83 20.04 -13.93
C VAL A 575 12.74 20.87 -14.82
N PHE A 576 13.52 20.22 -15.67
CA PHE A 576 14.47 20.88 -16.58
C PHE A 576 13.90 20.87 -18.00
N SER A 577 13.78 22.06 -18.56
CA SER A 577 13.33 22.28 -19.96
C SER A 577 12.03 21.51 -20.32
N ASN A 578 11.14 21.29 -19.35
CA ASN A 578 9.92 20.49 -19.47
C ASN A 578 10.11 19.07 -20.02
N ALA A 579 11.35 18.58 -20.03
CA ALA A 579 11.69 17.27 -20.59
C ALA A 579 12.25 16.32 -19.54
N LEU A 580 12.95 16.81 -18.53
CA LEU A 580 13.57 15.98 -17.48
C LEU A 580 12.99 16.32 -16.11
N PHE A 581 12.33 15.35 -15.49
CA PHE A 581 11.99 15.41 -14.08
C PHE A 581 13.00 14.63 -13.27
N LEU A 582 13.63 15.30 -12.31
CA LEU A 582 14.65 14.74 -11.42
C LEU A 582 14.21 14.85 -9.96
N THR A 583 14.36 13.76 -9.22
CA THR A 583 14.23 13.73 -7.77
C THR A 583 15.50 13.21 -7.13
N VAL A 584 15.93 13.84 -6.04
CA VAL A 584 17.05 13.39 -5.22
C VAL A 584 16.66 13.56 -3.76
N ASP A 585 16.67 12.48 -3.01
CA ASP A 585 16.39 12.48 -1.58
C ASP A 585 17.55 11.86 -0.82
N VAL A 586 18.03 12.58 0.20
CA VAL A 586 19.07 12.11 1.14
C VAL A 586 18.42 12.02 2.50
N TYR A 587 18.54 10.89 3.16
CA TYR A 587 17.91 10.67 4.45
C TYR A 587 18.88 10.08 5.49
N TYR A 588 18.57 10.35 6.74
CA TYR A 588 19.23 9.80 7.92
C TYR A 588 18.17 9.45 8.96
N ASN A 589 18.16 8.19 9.39
CA ASN A 589 17.20 7.68 10.36
C ASN A 589 17.89 7.00 11.54
N GLU A 590 17.36 7.23 12.74
CA GLU A 590 17.70 6.50 13.96
C GLU A 590 16.49 5.65 14.39
N LEU A 591 16.70 4.33 14.53
CA LEU A 591 15.68 3.37 14.88
C LEU A 591 15.99 2.82 16.27
N THR A 592 15.08 3.03 17.21
CA THR A 592 15.19 2.54 18.58
C THR A 592 14.13 1.50 18.89
N ASP A 593 14.41 0.61 19.82
CA ASP A 593 13.55 -0.50 20.19
C ASP A 593 13.20 -1.42 19.00
N PHE A 594 14.11 -1.53 18.03
CA PHE A 594 13.93 -2.29 16.81
C PHE A 594 13.55 -3.75 17.13
N VAL A 595 12.48 -4.24 16.50
CA VAL A 595 11.99 -5.62 16.64
C VAL A 595 12.52 -6.46 15.50
N THR A 596 13.28 -7.52 15.81
CA THR A 596 13.71 -8.48 14.80
C THR A 596 12.53 -9.35 14.35
N ASP A 597 12.76 -10.17 13.35
CA ASP A 597 11.99 -11.40 13.17
C ASP A 597 12.30 -12.37 14.32
N LEU A 598 11.69 -13.55 14.35
CA LEU A 598 11.89 -14.52 15.43
C LEU A 598 13.37 -14.79 15.71
N ALA A 599 13.81 -14.49 16.92
CA ALA A 599 15.13 -14.76 17.43
C ALA A 599 15.16 -16.08 18.23
N VAL A 600 16.23 -16.85 18.10
CA VAL A 600 16.38 -18.14 18.76
C VAL A 600 16.86 -17.99 20.20
N GLY A 601 16.29 -18.76 21.11
CA GLY A 601 16.70 -18.81 22.50
C GLY A 601 16.49 -20.15 23.17
N VAL A 602 16.95 -20.26 24.41
CA VAL A 602 16.76 -21.43 25.26
C VAL A 602 15.63 -21.13 26.24
N ASN A 603 14.71 -22.08 26.41
CA ASN A 603 13.64 -21.96 27.39
C ASN A 603 14.24 -21.82 28.82
N PRO A 604 14.09 -20.67 29.49
CA PRO A 604 14.66 -20.49 30.84
C PRO A 604 14.02 -21.37 31.92
N ARG A 605 12.85 -21.95 31.63
CA ARG A 605 12.19 -22.94 32.49
C ARG A 605 12.68 -24.37 32.24
N PHE A 606 13.53 -24.55 31.24
CA PHE A 606 14.11 -25.85 30.97
C PHE A 606 15.15 -26.13 32.09
N PRO A 607 15.01 -27.19 32.88
CA PRO A 607 15.89 -27.40 34.02
C PRO A 607 17.33 -27.53 33.57
N ALA A 608 18.20 -26.68 34.10
CA ALA A 608 19.65 -26.76 33.91
C ALA A 608 20.26 -28.09 34.43
N SER A 609 19.48 -28.89 35.14
CA SER A 609 19.89 -30.10 35.82
C SER A 609 19.91 -31.38 34.98
N GLY A 610 19.76 -31.29 33.67
CA GLY A 610 19.95 -32.47 32.78
C GLY A 610 18.84 -33.53 32.82
N ILE A 611 17.78 -33.35 33.57
CA ILE A 611 16.59 -34.21 33.52
C ILE A 611 15.70 -33.68 32.44
N TYR A 612 15.97 -34.08 31.20
CA TYR A 612 15.13 -33.79 30.08
C TYR A 612 13.89 -34.69 30.14
N THR A 613 12.81 -34.17 30.64
CA THR A 613 11.53 -34.79 30.33
C THR A 613 11.30 -34.57 28.82
N ASN A 614 11.04 -35.64 28.09
CA ASN A 614 10.53 -35.55 26.72
C ASN A 614 9.11 -34.99 26.72
N ASP A 615 8.84 -34.01 27.59
CA ASP A 615 7.56 -33.37 27.69
C ASP A 615 7.41 -32.40 26.48
N PRO A 616 6.58 -32.72 25.51
CA PRO A 616 6.29 -31.81 24.41
C PRO A 616 5.64 -30.50 24.89
N LEU A 617 5.23 -30.43 26.17
CA LEU A 617 4.70 -29.25 26.80
C LEU A 617 5.79 -28.26 27.25
N SER A 618 7.06 -28.70 27.32
CA SER A 618 8.21 -27.86 27.72
C SER A 618 9.31 -27.90 26.65
N PRO A 619 9.18 -27.16 25.55
CA PRO A 619 10.19 -27.17 24.49
C PRO A 619 11.53 -26.62 24.96
N ARG A 620 12.63 -27.27 24.55
CA ARG A 620 13.99 -26.86 24.91
C ARG A 620 14.40 -25.55 24.20
N THR A 621 14.08 -25.43 22.94
CA THR A 621 14.40 -24.26 22.08
C THR A 621 13.15 -23.44 21.85
N ILE A 622 13.28 -22.15 22.06
CA ILE A 622 12.20 -21.18 21.84
C ILE A 622 12.68 -20.13 20.84
N TRP A 623 11.82 -19.83 19.89
CA TRP A 623 11.96 -18.68 19.01
C TRP A 623 10.97 -17.63 19.45
N SER A 624 11.42 -16.39 19.64
CA SER A 624 10.56 -15.31 20.13
C SER A 624 10.91 -13.97 19.50
N TYR A 625 9.96 -13.07 19.52
CA TYR A 625 10.15 -11.67 19.13
C TYR A 625 10.64 -10.84 20.30
N VAL A 626 11.63 -9.99 20.06
CA VAL A 626 12.23 -9.13 21.08
C VAL A 626 12.66 -7.79 20.47
N ASN A 627 12.79 -6.76 21.30
CA ASN A 627 13.45 -5.53 20.91
C ASN A 627 14.96 -5.78 20.82
N ALA A 628 15.50 -5.81 19.64
CA ALA A 628 16.86 -6.27 19.35
C ALA A 628 17.93 -5.20 19.59
N GLY A 629 17.56 -3.92 19.56
CA GLY A 629 18.53 -2.88 19.81
C GLY A 629 18.24 -1.54 19.15
N HIS A 630 19.31 -0.81 18.91
CA HIS A 630 19.34 0.51 18.29
C HIS A 630 20.18 0.44 17.02
N VAL A 631 19.63 0.94 15.93
CA VAL A 631 20.28 0.95 14.62
C VAL A 631 20.17 2.32 13.97
N ARG A 632 21.11 2.59 13.05
CA ARG A 632 21.18 3.80 12.25
C ARG A 632 21.15 3.43 10.78
N GLU A 633 20.43 4.19 9.99
CA GLU A 633 20.45 4.09 8.54
C GLU A 633 20.60 5.46 7.88
N ALA A 634 21.30 5.50 6.76
CA ALA A 634 21.42 6.67 5.92
C ALA A 634 21.38 6.25 4.46
N GLY A 635 20.83 7.06 3.58
CA GLY A 635 20.76 6.67 2.18
C GLY A 635 20.49 7.81 1.22
N VAL A 636 20.57 7.45 -0.05
CA VAL A 636 20.28 8.33 -1.19
C VAL A 636 19.33 7.64 -2.12
N GLU A 637 18.30 8.35 -2.53
CA GLU A 637 17.32 7.92 -3.54
C GLU A 637 17.33 8.92 -4.68
N MET A 638 17.41 8.42 -5.91
CA MET A 638 17.40 9.24 -7.11
C MET A 638 16.40 8.66 -8.12
N GLY A 639 15.62 9.52 -8.73
CA GLY A 639 14.69 9.16 -9.80
C GLY A 639 14.77 10.17 -10.93
N ALA A 640 14.79 9.70 -12.16
CA ALA A 640 14.79 10.55 -13.35
C ALA A 640 13.79 10.01 -14.37
N ASN A 641 12.91 10.89 -14.86
CA ASN A 641 12.03 10.64 -15.99
C ASN A 641 12.43 11.64 -17.08
N TYR A 642 12.93 11.14 -18.21
CA TYR A 642 13.37 11.92 -19.33
C TYR A 642 12.48 11.66 -20.55
N TYR A 643 11.69 12.66 -20.91
CA TYR A 643 10.85 12.69 -22.11
C TYR A 643 11.69 13.19 -23.26
N PHE A 644 12.31 12.26 -23.98
CA PHE A 644 13.17 12.61 -25.15
C PHE A 644 12.33 13.17 -26.29
N SER A 645 11.14 12.65 -26.51
CA SER A 645 10.08 13.16 -27.38
C SER A 645 8.73 12.77 -26.79
N GLU A 646 7.65 13.08 -27.50
CA GLU A 646 6.29 12.70 -27.08
C GLU A 646 6.11 11.19 -27.05
N GLU A 647 6.85 10.45 -27.89
CA GLU A 647 6.76 9.01 -27.98
C GLU A 647 7.75 8.28 -27.05
N TRP A 648 8.86 8.93 -26.65
CA TRP A 648 9.93 8.25 -25.93
C TRP A 648 10.09 8.76 -24.49
N LEU A 649 9.86 7.87 -23.52
CA LEU A 649 10.11 8.10 -22.12
C LEU A 649 11.22 7.18 -21.61
N PHE A 650 12.30 7.76 -21.09
CA PHE A 650 13.36 7.07 -20.39
C PHE A 650 13.21 7.27 -18.88
N ARG A 651 13.24 6.18 -18.12
CA ARG A 651 13.20 6.18 -16.66
C ARG A 651 14.49 5.61 -16.11
N ALA A 652 15.01 6.22 -15.06
CA ALA A 652 16.15 5.69 -14.32
C ALA A 652 15.93 5.90 -12.83
N ASN A 653 16.32 4.92 -12.03
CA ASN A 653 16.32 5.05 -10.59
C ASN A 653 17.58 4.43 -9.99
N PHE A 654 18.02 5.01 -8.89
CA PHE A 654 19.09 4.53 -8.05
C PHE A 654 18.69 4.73 -6.59
N SER A 655 18.97 3.73 -5.76
CA SER A 655 18.86 3.86 -4.32
C SER A 655 20.02 3.17 -3.64
N SER A 656 20.59 3.79 -2.64
CA SER A 656 21.58 3.19 -1.75
C SER A 656 21.26 3.49 -0.31
N TYR A 657 21.67 2.60 0.57
CA TYR A 657 21.59 2.86 1.99
C TYR A 657 22.73 2.18 2.75
N LEU A 658 23.10 2.82 3.83
CA LEU A 658 24.09 2.35 4.79
C LEU A 658 23.35 1.98 6.07
N PHE A 659 23.76 0.89 6.68
CA PHE A 659 23.19 0.35 7.88
C PHE A 659 24.25 0.13 8.94
N GLU A 660 24.01 0.61 10.16
CA GLU A 660 24.90 0.46 11.30
C GLU A 660 24.15 0.03 12.55
N VAL A 661 24.62 -1.02 13.20
CA VAL A 661 24.11 -1.47 14.50
C VAL A 661 24.86 -0.72 15.59
N LEU A 662 24.15 0.13 16.34
CA LEU A 662 24.72 0.91 17.44
C LEU A 662 24.65 0.16 18.77
N GLU A 663 23.56 -0.56 18.99
CA GLU A 663 23.34 -1.39 20.18
C GLU A 663 22.61 -2.65 19.77
N GLN A 664 23.08 -3.79 20.26
CA GLN A 664 22.48 -5.09 20.00
C GLN A 664 22.20 -5.81 21.33
N ASN A 665 20.93 -6.14 21.55
CA ASN A 665 20.44 -6.77 22.78
C ASN A 665 20.19 -8.27 22.62
N VAL A 666 20.49 -8.85 21.46
CA VAL A 666 20.24 -10.26 21.13
C VAL A 666 21.50 -10.92 20.59
N ASN A 667 21.70 -12.21 20.89
CA ASN A 667 22.76 -13.03 20.30
C ASN A 667 22.30 -13.60 18.96
N ASP A 668 21.80 -12.75 18.09
CA ASP A 668 21.36 -13.13 16.76
C ASP A 668 21.89 -12.13 15.71
N VAL A 669 21.83 -12.50 14.44
CA VAL A 669 22.29 -11.63 13.36
C VAL A 669 21.25 -10.54 13.13
N LEU A 670 21.63 -9.30 13.33
CA LEU A 670 20.82 -8.14 13.02
C LEU A 670 21.28 -7.58 11.66
N ILE A 671 20.52 -7.90 10.61
CA ILE A 671 20.79 -7.48 9.24
C ILE A 671 19.52 -6.87 8.62
N PRO A 672 19.69 -5.99 7.63
CA PRO A 672 18.57 -5.26 7.05
C PRO A 672 17.71 -6.07 6.07
N ASN A 673 18.14 -7.28 5.66
CA ASN A 673 17.49 -8.08 4.63
C ASN A 673 17.28 -7.34 3.31
N SER A 674 18.23 -6.53 2.95
CA SER A 674 18.13 -5.58 1.84
C SER A 674 19.52 -5.33 1.29
N PRO A 675 19.70 -5.21 -0.04
CA PRO A 675 21.00 -4.91 -0.63
C PRO A 675 21.41 -3.45 -0.37
N GLU A 676 22.72 -3.18 -0.33
CA GLU A 676 23.27 -1.84 -0.09
C GLU A 676 22.89 -0.81 -1.17
N TYR A 677 22.61 -1.27 -2.39
CA TYR A 677 22.14 -0.42 -3.48
C TYR A 677 21.26 -1.19 -4.47
N ARG A 678 20.50 -0.45 -5.26
CA ARG A 678 19.73 -0.96 -6.40
C ARG A 678 19.81 0.02 -7.55
N ILE A 679 19.77 -0.54 -8.75
CA ILE A 679 19.73 0.23 -9.99
C ILE A 679 18.57 -0.31 -10.82
N GLY A 680 17.72 0.58 -11.28
CA GLY A 680 16.63 0.26 -12.18
C GLY A 680 16.51 1.29 -13.28
N GLY A 681 15.84 0.90 -14.35
CA GLY A 681 15.55 1.80 -15.44
C GLY A 681 14.64 1.16 -16.46
N GLY A 682 14.14 1.97 -17.37
CA GLY A 682 13.26 1.49 -18.42
C GLY A 682 13.10 2.52 -19.53
N VAL A 683 12.58 2.02 -20.64
CA VAL A 683 12.23 2.82 -21.81
C VAL A 683 10.81 2.46 -22.20
N THR A 684 9.99 3.45 -22.46
CA THR A 684 8.64 3.30 -23.01
C THR A 684 8.59 4.03 -24.33
N TYR A 685 8.03 3.38 -25.34
CA TYR A 685 7.81 3.93 -26.66
C TYR A 685 6.33 3.86 -27.02
N ASP A 686 5.71 5.02 -27.21
CA ASP A 686 4.37 5.16 -27.76
C ASP A 686 4.44 5.16 -29.28
N TYR A 687 3.75 4.21 -29.92
CA TYR A 687 3.69 4.12 -31.39
C TYR A 687 2.31 4.50 -31.95
N GLY A 688 1.52 5.25 -31.18
CA GLY A 688 0.22 5.81 -31.55
C GLY A 688 -0.96 4.86 -31.41
N MET A 689 -0.81 3.58 -31.75
CA MET A 689 -1.84 2.55 -31.52
C MET A 689 -1.58 1.74 -30.24
N GLY A 690 -0.64 2.17 -29.41
CA GLY A 690 -0.27 1.51 -28.18
C GLY A 690 1.15 1.83 -27.77
N GLU A 691 1.65 1.13 -26.75
CA GLU A 691 2.97 1.36 -26.18
C GLU A 691 3.78 0.07 -26.07
N ALA A 692 5.09 0.19 -26.21
CA ALA A 692 6.05 -0.88 -25.93
C ALA A 692 7.01 -0.42 -24.81
N GLY A 693 7.26 -1.29 -23.84
CA GLY A 693 8.10 -0.98 -22.69
C GLY A 693 9.15 -2.04 -22.44
N VAL A 694 10.33 -1.60 -22.01
CA VAL A 694 11.43 -2.44 -21.52
C VAL A 694 11.84 -1.91 -20.16
N GLY A 695 11.86 -2.77 -19.15
CA GLY A 695 12.34 -2.46 -17.80
C GLY A 695 13.52 -3.35 -17.44
N ILE A 696 14.53 -2.79 -16.78
CA ILE A 696 15.67 -3.54 -16.25
C ILE A 696 15.87 -3.19 -14.78
N LYS A 697 16.17 -4.19 -13.97
CA LYS A 697 16.49 -4.03 -12.55
C LYS A 697 17.69 -4.90 -12.21
N TYR A 698 18.67 -4.31 -11.54
CA TYR A 698 19.81 -5.03 -10.97
C TYR A 698 19.78 -4.93 -9.45
N VAL A 699 19.94 -6.07 -8.78
CA VAL A 699 20.03 -6.21 -7.33
C VAL A 699 21.32 -6.97 -7.02
N PRO A 700 22.26 -6.40 -6.25
CA PRO A 700 23.48 -7.08 -5.84
C PRO A 700 23.19 -8.15 -4.79
N THR A 701 24.20 -8.98 -4.51
CA THR A 701 24.15 -9.98 -3.45
C THR A 701 23.93 -9.34 -2.09
N PHE A 702 23.08 -9.94 -1.28
CA PHE A 702 22.82 -9.51 0.11
C PHE A 702 22.48 -10.68 1.02
N GLU A 703 22.62 -10.47 2.33
CA GLU A 703 22.28 -11.47 3.33
C GLU A 703 20.80 -11.37 3.74
N TRP A 704 20.20 -12.51 4.01
CA TRP A 704 18.84 -12.65 4.48
C TRP A 704 18.77 -13.42 5.79
N ALA A 705 18.11 -12.87 6.81
CA ALA A 705 17.80 -13.55 8.05
C ALA A 705 16.41 -13.12 8.54
N ALA A 706 15.43 -14.01 8.43
CA ALA A 706 14.06 -13.75 8.84
C ALA A 706 13.43 -15.06 9.36
N GLY A 707 13.21 -15.14 10.66
CA GLY A 707 12.73 -16.34 11.32
C GLY A 707 13.65 -17.54 11.06
N ILE A 708 13.06 -18.65 10.64
CA ILE A 708 13.82 -19.90 10.36
C ILE A 708 14.62 -19.85 9.06
N PHE A 709 14.43 -18.85 8.24
CA PHE A 709 15.06 -18.72 6.93
C PHE A 709 16.26 -17.80 6.96
N ARG A 710 17.42 -18.32 6.61
CA ARG A 710 18.70 -17.58 6.59
C ARG A 710 19.55 -18.01 5.42
N GLY A 711 20.22 -17.05 4.81
CA GLY A 711 21.18 -17.32 3.76
C GLY A 711 21.46 -16.12 2.89
N THR A 712 22.33 -16.34 1.92
CA THR A 712 22.72 -15.34 0.94
C THR A 712 21.77 -15.35 -0.24
N ILE A 713 21.26 -14.19 -0.62
CA ILE A 713 20.53 -13.96 -1.87
C ILE A 713 21.55 -13.55 -2.91
N PRO A 714 21.81 -14.38 -3.95
CA PRO A 714 22.73 -14.04 -5.00
C PRO A 714 22.28 -12.83 -5.82
N ALA A 715 23.22 -12.09 -6.38
CA ALA A 715 22.90 -11.00 -7.30
C ALA A 715 22.05 -11.48 -8.49
N TYR A 716 21.07 -10.68 -8.89
CA TYR A 716 20.22 -10.98 -10.02
C TYR A 716 19.89 -9.73 -10.85
N THR A 717 19.62 -9.98 -12.14
CA THR A 717 19.13 -8.96 -13.07
C THR A 717 17.83 -9.44 -13.67
N ILE A 718 16.79 -8.60 -13.63
CA ILE A 718 15.49 -8.86 -14.21
C ILE A 718 15.33 -7.96 -15.42
N LEU A 719 14.85 -8.52 -16.52
CA LEU A 719 14.41 -7.81 -17.71
C LEU A 719 12.92 -8.07 -17.90
N ASP A 720 12.13 -7.01 -17.82
CA ASP A 720 10.69 -7.05 -18.05
C ASP A 720 10.33 -6.40 -19.37
N LEU A 721 9.35 -6.98 -20.07
CA LEU A 721 8.84 -6.44 -21.33
C LEU A 721 7.33 -6.21 -21.18
N SER A 722 6.83 -5.16 -21.80
CA SER A 722 5.40 -4.86 -21.92
C SER A 722 5.10 -4.36 -23.31
N CYS A 723 3.92 -4.71 -23.82
CA CYS A 723 3.40 -4.19 -25.07
C CYS A 723 1.87 -4.12 -24.99
N THR A 724 1.31 -2.98 -25.29
CA THR A 724 -0.14 -2.78 -25.44
C THR A 724 -0.46 -2.44 -26.89
N TYR A 725 -1.58 -2.90 -27.40
CA TYR A 725 -2.05 -2.61 -28.75
C TYR A 725 -3.56 -2.36 -28.73
N ASN A 726 -3.96 -1.16 -29.12
CA ASN A 726 -5.35 -0.76 -29.30
C ASN A 726 -5.82 -1.25 -30.69
N ALA A 727 -6.33 -2.50 -30.73
CA ALA A 727 -6.78 -3.12 -31.99
C ALA A 727 -8.00 -2.40 -32.57
N THR A 728 -8.84 -1.83 -31.74
CA THR A 728 -9.95 -0.92 -32.06
C THR A 728 -10.09 0.10 -30.93
N GLU A 729 -10.97 1.09 -31.06
CA GLU A 729 -11.31 2.03 -29.98
C GLU A 729 -11.81 1.34 -28.73
N ASN A 730 -12.35 0.13 -28.85
CA ASN A 730 -12.98 -0.62 -27.77
C ASN A 730 -12.15 -1.84 -27.33
N LEU A 731 -11.14 -2.27 -28.09
CA LEU A 731 -10.37 -3.49 -27.81
C LEU A 731 -8.89 -3.19 -27.64
N MET A 732 -8.41 -3.36 -26.43
CA MET A 732 -7.00 -3.29 -26.09
C MET A 732 -6.44 -4.71 -25.83
N LEU A 733 -5.32 -5.03 -26.46
CA LEU A 733 -4.53 -6.23 -26.18
C LEU A 733 -3.28 -5.82 -25.41
N SER A 734 -2.89 -6.61 -24.40
CA SER A 734 -1.68 -6.34 -23.62
C SER A 734 -0.88 -7.61 -23.38
N LEU A 735 0.41 -7.56 -23.69
CA LEU A 735 1.37 -8.62 -23.38
C LEU A 735 2.35 -8.11 -22.33
N ASN A 736 2.44 -8.82 -21.21
CA ASN A 736 3.38 -8.53 -20.13
C ASN A 736 4.27 -9.73 -19.89
N ILE A 737 5.58 -9.56 -19.95
CA ILE A 737 6.59 -10.62 -19.72
C ILE A 737 7.48 -10.16 -18.57
N SER A 738 7.40 -10.81 -17.42
CA SER A 738 8.32 -10.62 -16.30
C SER A 738 9.47 -11.61 -16.40
N ASN A 739 10.69 -11.16 -16.11
CA ASN A 739 11.92 -11.97 -16.24
C ASN A 739 12.07 -12.61 -17.63
N ALA A 740 12.04 -11.79 -18.68
CA ALA A 740 12.06 -12.23 -20.08
C ALA A 740 13.25 -13.13 -20.43
N LEU A 741 14.38 -13.01 -19.71
CA LEU A 741 15.57 -13.84 -19.90
C LEU A 741 15.44 -15.22 -19.25
N ASP A 742 14.33 -15.50 -18.56
CA ASP A 742 14.04 -16.76 -17.86
C ASP A 742 15.18 -17.21 -16.92
N ARG A 743 15.82 -16.27 -16.26
CA ARG A 743 16.85 -16.57 -15.26
C ARG A 743 16.20 -17.00 -13.96
N GLU A 744 16.35 -18.27 -13.59
CA GLU A 744 15.92 -18.76 -12.29
C GLU A 744 16.67 -18.01 -11.18
N HIS A 745 15.94 -17.38 -10.28
CA HIS A 745 16.47 -16.67 -9.12
C HIS A 745 15.47 -16.72 -7.97
N TYR A 746 15.90 -16.40 -6.77
CA TYR A 746 15.02 -16.16 -5.64
C TYR A 746 15.34 -14.80 -5.01
N GLN A 747 14.33 -14.15 -4.47
CA GLN A 747 14.42 -12.78 -3.93
C GLN A 747 14.32 -12.77 -2.41
N ILE A 748 13.89 -13.87 -1.81
CA ILE A 748 13.76 -14.10 -0.37
C ILE A 748 14.15 -15.55 -0.08
N PHE A 749 14.86 -15.77 1.02
CA PHE A 749 15.14 -17.13 1.48
C PHE A 749 13.87 -17.73 2.07
N GLY A 750 13.52 -18.95 1.68
CA GLY A 750 12.22 -19.59 1.97
C GLY A 750 11.17 -19.39 0.89
N GLY A 751 11.38 -18.49 -0.07
CA GLY A 751 10.48 -18.23 -1.19
C GLY A 751 10.66 -19.16 -2.39
N SER A 752 9.82 -18.95 -3.39
CA SER A 752 9.88 -19.66 -4.68
C SER A 752 11.10 -19.24 -5.49
N ILE A 753 11.62 -20.18 -6.28
CA ILE A 753 12.56 -19.88 -7.35
C ILE A 753 11.75 -19.37 -8.54
N LEU A 754 11.96 -18.10 -8.86
CA LEU A 754 11.19 -17.36 -9.85
C LEU A 754 11.79 -17.56 -11.23
N GLY A 755 10.97 -17.98 -12.19
CA GLY A 755 11.26 -18.02 -13.61
C GLY A 755 10.52 -16.92 -14.37
N ARG A 756 10.48 -17.04 -15.69
CA ARG A 756 9.69 -16.17 -16.57
C ARG A 756 8.21 -16.34 -16.30
N ARG A 757 7.48 -15.25 -16.48
CA ARG A 757 6.01 -15.22 -16.46
C ARG A 757 5.51 -14.30 -17.55
N SER A 758 4.87 -14.88 -18.56
CA SER A 758 4.22 -14.16 -19.66
C SER A 758 2.72 -14.21 -19.49
N VAL A 759 2.05 -13.07 -19.68
CA VAL A 759 0.59 -12.94 -19.59
C VAL A 759 0.09 -12.10 -20.75
N LEU A 760 -0.85 -12.64 -21.52
CA LEU A 760 -1.59 -11.94 -22.56
C LEU A 760 -2.99 -11.63 -22.02
N THR A 761 -3.43 -10.38 -22.16
CA THR A 761 -4.78 -9.94 -21.81
C THR A 761 -5.47 -9.26 -22.98
N ALA A 762 -6.79 -9.36 -23.01
CA ALA A 762 -7.66 -8.59 -23.89
C ALA A 762 -8.71 -7.90 -23.03
N ALA A 763 -8.82 -6.58 -23.17
CA ALA A 763 -9.82 -5.75 -22.52
C ALA A 763 -10.75 -5.16 -23.58
N TYR A 764 -12.05 -5.38 -23.43
CA TYR A 764 -13.07 -4.86 -24.32
C TYR A 764 -14.04 -3.97 -23.55
N SER A 765 -14.20 -2.72 -24.01
CA SER A 765 -15.08 -1.69 -23.42
C SER A 765 -16.29 -1.44 -24.34
N PHE A 766 -17.53 -1.30 -23.79
CA PHE A 766 -18.75 -1.00 -24.54
C PHE A 766 -19.79 -0.24 -23.71
#